data_3740e0cece425370a438a384e9d404b9
#
_entry.id   3740e0cece425370a438a384e9d404b9
#
_cell.length_a   1.000
_cell.length_b   1.000
_cell.length_c   1.000
_cell.angle_alpha   90.00
_cell.angle_beta   90.00
_cell.angle_gamma   90.00
#
_symmetry.space_group_name_H-M   'P 1'
#
loop_
_entity.id
_entity.type
_entity.pdbx_description
1 polymer ?
#
loop_
_entity_poly.entity_id
_entity_poly.type
_entity_poly.pdbx_seq_one_letter_code
_entity_poly.pdbx_strand_id
1 'polypeptide(L)'
;MSEKLVTPSGSAPENLFIELFSDAFGAEKAAFLYPQYHFTDIYQNDRYADFFLENGGKRIAIEIDDEASHNPSVVSRNKFYDDLLKQNSMIFKGWDVYRWAVRQLQVQPDTVKDELRIFLGSHPLFREIADYLPTQRAKTINAENLQLKEHQLAALKSLEKMRERHETIALLYHATGTGKTVTAVSDAKRFGKRTLFLAHTIELVNQAYETFKSLWEGVSVGKFGDAVKEKDAFIVCGSIQSVALNLDCFKDDDFDYLIIDEAHHASADTYQKVLAYFKPKFTLGLTATPERADDKDIIEIFKNTAHKLDIQTAVEIGELVPVRCIRIHTNIDLTKVRFNSVQYNIRDLESKIFVPERNTLIVDTFMEYVSDKRTVIFCASVKHAEQIAEMIRERGVTAAAVSGNMKSSERKEMLAKFQKGEIKAMCACDLLNEGWDCPETEVLFMARPTMSKVLYTQQLGRGMRLADGKDFLMVFDFVDNASQYNMPYSLHRLFKLKKYRPGQTVLGKDRAADEALYERGEKPEALIDYPVSVTDYEAVDVFNWQEEAAGMISQMEFIRRVDVQSETVERYIREGKIIPDLIVPMSEHKQLKYFTEETLEAAAKDNGWKIINDSNRKELFMEMVGQMDMSYSYKPVLLKAIFANADNKGRVKLDDISAYFRSFYEERRNSGLVVEKPNSIFAKGGFTDKDAQRNILSNPFKRFEDMQMLRHTKTLGIIEVEPTVWRNLTEEEKAEILEICEEKLEAYYNRIS
;
A
#
# COMPACT_ATOMS: atom_id res chain seq x y z
N MET A 1 -8.23 51.85 -7.22
CA MET A 1 -6.93 51.25 -7.51
C MET A 1 -7.15 49.74 -7.54
N SER A 2 -6.95 49.10 -8.69
CA SER A 2 -7.23 47.69 -8.87
C SER A 2 -6.23 46.85 -8.04
N GLU A 3 -6.74 45.97 -7.21
CA GLU A 3 -5.98 44.98 -6.50
C GLU A 3 -5.15 44.17 -7.51
N LYS A 4 -3.84 44.35 -7.50
CA LYS A 4 -2.92 43.40 -8.14
C LYS A 4 -2.76 42.23 -7.17
N LEU A 5 -3.52 41.16 -7.38
CA LEU A 5 -3.19 39.86 -6.85
C LEU A 5 -1.78 39.47 -7.31
N VAL A 6 -0.95 38.99 -6.40
CA VAL A 6 0.38 38.48 -6.74
C VAL A 6 0.18 37.35 -7.76
N THR A 7 0.70 37.55 -8.95
CA THR A 7 0.69 36.51 -9.97
C THR A 7 1.66 35.42 -9.50
N PRO A 8 1.27 34.14 -9.46
CA PRO A 8 2.19 33.08 -9.11
C PRO A 8 3.44 33.15 -9.96
N SER A 9 4.61 33.09 -9.35
CA SER A 9 5.85 32.99 -10.10
C SER A 9 5.91 31.63 -10.80
N GLY A 10 6.64 31.52 -11.89
CA GLY A 10 6.82 30.22 -12.57
C GLY A 10 7.61 29.18 -11.76
N SER A 11 8.18 29.57 -10.62
CA SER A 11 9.05 28.76 -9.77
C SER A 11 8.29 28.19 -8.57
N ALA A 12 8.40 26.87 -8.34
CA ALA A 12 7.77 26.21 -7.20
C ALA A 12 8.29 26.71 -5.84
N PRO A 13 9.61 26.97 -5.64
CA PRO A 13 10.12 27.55 -4.40
C PRO A 13 9.58 28.94 -4.09
N GLU A 14 9.50 29.79 -5.10
CA GLU A 14 8.97 31.15 -4.95
C GLU A 14 7.47 31.14 -4.59
N ASN A 15 6.70 30.23 -5.18
CA ASN A 15 5.29 30.08 -4.84
C ASN A 15 5.10 29.60 -3.38
N LEU A 16 5.96 28.69 -2.93
CA LEU A 16 5.98 28.28 -1.52
C LEU A 16 6.31 29.43 -0.59
N PHE A 17 7.26 30.30 -0.97
CA PHE A 17 7.57 31.52 -0.20
C PHE A 17 6.37 32.46 -0.12
N ILE A 18 5.65 32.70 -1.22
CA ILE A 18 4.42 33.51 -1.23
C ILE A 18 3.36 32.94 -0.26
N GLU A 19 3.22 31.62 -0.20
CA GLU A 19 2.31 30.96 0.74
C GLU A 19 2.74 31.22 2.19
N LEU A 20 4.02 31.01 2.53
CA LEU A 20 4.54 31.24 3.88
C LEU A 20 4.46 32.74 4.28
N PHE A 21 4.70 33.64 3.34
CA PHE A 21 4.54 35.06 3.55
C PHE A 21 3.07 35.44 3.79
N SER A 22 2.15 34.82 3.03
CA SER A 22 0.70 35.02 3.20
C SER A 22 0.23 34.48 4.54
N ASP A 23 0.74 33.34 4.98
CA ASP A 23 0.48 32.77 6.31
C ASP A 23 1.02 33.65 7.44
N ALA A 24 2.17 34.29 7.24
CA ALA A 24 2.80 35.14 8.23
C ALA A 24 2.11 36.50 8.38
N PHE A 25 1.65 37.10 7.28
CA PHE A 25 1.19 38.50 7.23
C PHE A 25 -0.21 38.69 6.64
N GLY A 26 -0.84 37.67 6.12
CA GLY A 26 -2.11 37.72 5.41
C GLY A 26 -1.95 37.85 3.89
N ALA A 27 -2.87 37.25 3.13
CA ALA A 27 -2.82 37.19 1.68
C ALA A 27 -2.86 38.58 1.03
N GLU A 28 -3.56 39.57 1.64
CA GLU A 28 -3.61 40.96 1.16
C GLU A 28 -2.22 41.62 1.13
N LYS A 29 -1.32 41.20 2.03
CA LYS A 29 0.02 41.78 2.16
C LYS A 29 1.02 41.08 1.25
N ALA A 30 0.78 39.87 0.86
CA ALA A 30 1.55 39.21 -0.19
C ALA A 30 1.43 39.96 -1.55
N ALA A 31 0.37 40.74 -1.75
CA ALA A 31 0.21 41.62 -2.93
C ALA A 31 1.27 42.72 -3.04
N PHE A 32 2.01 43.01 -1.98
CA PHE A 32 3.13 43.98 -2.01
C PHE A 32 4.46 43.36 -2.47
N LEU A 33 4.54 42.01 -2.56
CA LEU A 33 5.69 41.35 -3.14
C LEU A 33 5.73 41.49 -4.64
N TYR A 34 6.82 42.06 -5.18
CA TYR A 34 7.09 42.13 -6.61
C TYR A 34 8.01 40.94 -6.97
N PRO A 35 7.49 39.89 -7.62
CA PRO A 35 8.30 38.76 -8.03
C PRO A 35 9.21 39.12 -9.19
N GLN A 36 10.40 38.53 -9.27
CA GLN A 36 11.37 38.66 -10.34
C GLN A 36 11.66 40.14 -10.66
N TYR A 37 12.01 40.92 -9.62
CA TYR A 37 12.23 42.34 -9.76
C TYR A 37 13.54 42.63 -10.47
N HIS A 38 13.48 43.30 -11.62
CA HIS A 38 14.63 43.67 -12.44
C HIS A 38 15.43 44.80 -11.81
N PHE A 39 16.75 44.68 -11.78
CA PHE A 39 17.70 45.74 -11.45
C PHE A 39 19.01 45.51 -12.20
N THR A 40 19.90 46.51 -12.19
CA THR A 40 21.26 46.40 -12.74
C THR A 40 22.30 46.33 -11.64
N ASP A 41 23.30 45.43 -11.78
CA ASP A 41 24.46 45.40 -10.89
C ASP A 41 25.37 46.63 -11.06
N ILE A 42 26.48 46.67 -10.30
CA ILE A 42 27.45 47.81 -10.39
C ILE A 42 28.15 47.90 -11.75
N TYR A 43 28.14 46.83 -12.54
CA TYR A 43 28.69 46.75 -13.89
C TYR A 43 27.68 46.93 -14.99
N GLN A 44 26.43 47.31 -14.64
CA GLN A 44 25.30 47.51 -15.55
C GLN A 44 24.77 46.22 -16.20
N ASN A 45 25.05 45.04 -15.63
CA ASN A 45 24.44 43.82 -16.08
C ASN A 45 23.04 43.68 -15.49
N ASP A 46 22.12 43.14 -16.28
CA ASP A 46 20.75 42.85 -15.83
C ASP A 46 20.73 41.76 -14.77
N ARG A 47 20.01 42.01 -13.67
CA ARG A 47 19.80 41.12 -12.54
C ARG A 47 18.35 41.12 -12.14
N TYR A 48 17.96 40.03 -11.46
CA TYR A 48 16.60 39.86 -10.94
C TYR A 48 16.67 39.45 -9.47
N ALA A 49 15.92 40.14 -8.61
CA ALA A 49 15.65 39.69 -7.26
C ALA A 49 14.39 38.79 -7.27
N ASP A 50 14.41 37.69 -6.52
CA ASP A 50 13.26 36.77 -6.53
C ASP A 50 12.01 37.50 -6.04
N PHE A 51 12.12 38.30 -4.98
CA PHE A 51 11.06 39.22 -4.57
C PHE A 51 11.65 40.57 -4.14
N PHE A 52 10.84 41.61 -4.33
CA PHE A 52 11.17 42.95 -3.93
C PHE A 52 10.00 43.62 -3.25
N LEU A 53 10.30 44.43 -2.22
CA LEU A 53 9.34 45.23 -1.48
C LEU A 53 9.83 46.68 -1.42
N GLU A 54 8.97 47.60 -1.75
CA GLU A 54 9.27 49.05 -1.64
C GLU A 54 8.12 49.80 -1.00
N ASN A 55 8.41 50.58 0.02
CA ASN A 55 7.48 51.55 0.58
C ASN A 55 8.25 52.66 1.31
N GLY A 56 7.81 53.89 1.13
CA GLY A 56 8.37 55.04 1.86
C GLY A 56 9.86 55.29 1.67
N GLY A 57 10.45 54.88 0.54
CA GLY A 57 11.86 55.05 0.24
C GLY A 57 12.80 53.99 0.79
N LYS A 58 12.27 52.96 1.46
CA LYS A 58 13.02 51.74 1.82
C LYS A 58 12.76 50.63 0.85
N ARG A 59 13.80 49.83 0.58
CA ARG A 59 13.81 48.76 -0.40
C ARG A 59 14.33 47.50 0.23
N ILE A 60 13.59 46.40 0.09
CA ILE A 60 13.94 45.11 0.60
C ILE A 60 13.95 44.11 -0.57
N ALA A 61 15.07 43.42 -0.75
CA ALA A 61 15.17 42.29 -1.65
C ALA A 61 15.10 40.97 -0.84
N ILE A 62 14.37 40.01 -1.37
CA ILE A 62 14.27 38.67 -0.80
C ILE A 62 14.76 37.68 -1.87
N GLU A 63 15.67 36.79 -1.49
CA GLU A 63 16.28 35.78 -2.35
C GLU A 63 15.92 34.39 -1.80
N ILE A 64 15.55 33.50 -2.68
CA ILE A 64 15.21 32.10 -2.36
C ILE A 64 16.25 31.19 -2.99
N ASP A 65 17.20 30.74 -2.18
CA ASP A 65 18.40 30.05 -2.67
C ASP A 65 18.17 28.54 -2.71
N ASP A 66 18.40 27.94 -3.87
CA ASP A 66 18.53 26.49 -3.99
C ASP A 66 19.95 26.07 -3.57
N GLU A 67 20.05 25.15 -2.60
CA GLU A 67 21.34 24.64 -2.10
C GLU A 67 22.21 24.04 -3.21
N ALA A 68 21.61 23.44 -4.24
CA ALA A 68 22.36 22.88 -5.37
C ALA A 68 22.98 23.96 -6.26
N SER A 69 22.40 25.16 -6.30
CA SER A 69 22.82 26.25 -7.17
C SER A 69 23.61 27.35 -6.44
N HIS A 70 23.64 27.39 -5.11
CA HIS A 70 24.28 28.42 -4.29
C HIS A 70 25.28 27.88 -3.24
N ASN A 71 25.44 26.56 -3.10
CA ASN A 71 26.40 25.98 -2.17
C ASN A 71 27.85 26.13 -2.71
N PRO A 72 28.75 26.82 -1.99
CA PRO A 72 30.16 27.02 -2.41
C PRO A 72 30.94 25.73 -2.68
N SER A 73 30.49 24.60 -2.10
CA SER A 73 31.09 23.30 -2.30
C SER A 73 30.63 22.59 -3.58
N VAL A 74 29.53 23.04 -4.18
CA VAL A 74 28.88 22.40 -5.34
C VAL A 74 28.97 23.27 -6.59
N VAL A 75 28.85 24.59 -6.43
CA VAL A 75 28.86 25.52 -7.57
C VAL A 75 30.29 25.89 -7.99
N SER A 76 30.44 26.32 -9.25
CA SER A 76 31.70 26.83 -9.72
C SER A 76 32.06 28.13 -8.99
N ARG A 77 33.39 28.37 -8.79
CA ARG A 77 33.88 29.62 -8.16
C ARG A 77 33.32 30.87 -8.84
N ASN A 78 33.18 30.85 -10.17
CA ASN A 78 32.67 32.00 -10.92
C ASN A 78 31.21 32.28 -10.59
N LYS A 79 30.37 31.24 -10.45
CA LYS A 79 28.98 31.39 -10.05
C LYS A 79 28.83 31.93 -8.64
N PHE A 80 29.66 31.42 -7.71
CA PHE A 80 29.67 31.91 -6.34
C PHE A 80 30.07 33.40 -6.26
N TYR A 81 31.09 33.82 -7.04
CA TYR A 81 31.47 35.24 -7.11
C TYR A 81 30.38 36.12 -7.77
N ASP A 82 29.64 35.57 -8.73
CA ASP A 82 28.53 36.25 -9.39
C ASP A 82 27.35 36.48 -8.45
N ASP A 83 27.02 35.48 -7.62
CA ASP A 83 26.01 35.59 -6.57
C ASP A 83 26.38 36.62 -5.49
N LEU A 84 27.65 36.66 -5.08
CA LEU A 84 28.17 37.71 -4.17
C LEU A 84 28.07 39.10 -4.82
N LEU A 85 28.41 39.22 -6.10
CA LEU A 85 28.29 40.49 -6.83
C LEU A 85 26.86 40.95 -6.90
N LYS A 86 25.91 40.05 -7.17
CA LYS A 86 24.46 40.34 -7.17
C LYS A 86 24.03 40.90 -5.81
N GLN A 87 24.36 40.21 -4.70
CA GLN A 87 24.01 40.64 -3.36
C GLN A 87 24.66 41.97 -2.98
N ASN A 88 25.97 42.13 -3.23
CA ASN A 88 26.70 43.35 -2.91
C ASN A 88 26.15 44.56 -3.72
N SER A 89 25.69 44.34 -4.95
CA SER A 89 25.08 45.40 -5.77
C SER A 89 23.74 45.85 -5.21
N MET A 90 22.93 44.95 -4.64
CA MET A 90 21.68 45.32 -3.95
C MET A 90 21.98 46.13 -2.69
N ILE A 91 22.93 45.67 -1.85
CA ILE A 91 23.36 46.38 -0.62
C ILE A 91 23.93 47.77 -0.98
N PHE A 92 24.75 47.87 -2.02
CA PHE A 92 25.29 49.15 -2.50
C PHE A 92 24.21 50.13 -2.93
N LYS A 93 23.09 49.59 -3.48
CA LYS A 93 21.92 50.41 -3.83
C LYS A 93 21.06 50.82 -2.62
N GLY A 94 21.47 50.44 -1.40
CA GLY A 94 20.77 50.78 -0.16
C GLY A 94 19.56 49.85 0.11
N TRP A 95 19.57 48.65 -0.42
CA TRP A 95 18.53 47.65 -0.17
C TRP A 95 18.89 46.77 1.03
N ASP A 96 17.92 46.45 1.87
CA ASP A 96 18.05 45.37 2.84
C ASP A 96 17.84 44.04 2.09
N VAL A 97 18.71 43.05 2.33
CA VAL A 97 18.67 41.75 1.63
C VAL A 97 18.47 40.66 2.64
N TYR A 98 17.40 39.89 2.46
CA TYR A 98 17.12 38.68 3.25
C TYR A 98 17.13 37.48 2.35
N ARG A 99 17.67 36.35 2.86
CA ARG A 99 17.84 35.15 2.07
C ARG A 99 17.36 33.93 2.85
N TRP A 100 16.60 33.04 2.19
CA TRP A 100 16.15 31.75 2.71
C TRP A 100 16.50 30.64 1.72
N ALA A 101 16.98 29.52 2.23
CA ALA A 101 17.19 28.34 1.40
C ALA A 101 15.86 27.66 1.08
N VAL A 102 15.72 27.15 -0.15
CA VAL A 102 14.52 26.37 -0.57
C VAL A 102 14.23 25.25 0.43
N ARG A 103 15.28 24.59 0.93
CA ARG A 103 15.15 23.53 1.93
C ARG A 103 14.60 24.04 3.26
N GLN A 104 14.98 25.24 3.68
CA GLN A 104 14.44 25.85 4.89
C GLN A 104 12.95 26.12 4.76
N LEU A 105 12.49 26.63 3.60
CA LEU A 105 11.06 26.81 3.31
C LEU A 105 10.26 25.51 3.41
N GLN A 106 10.85 24.40 2.95
CA GLN A 106 10.20 23.09 2.90
C GLN A 106 10.20 22.36 4.24
N VAL A 107 11.31 22.45 4.99
CA VAL A 107 11.55 21.62 6.19
C VAL A 107 11.20 22.36 7.47
N GLN A 108 11.30 23.71 7.46
CA GLN A 108 11.12 24.57 8.63
C GLN A 108 10.15 25.74 8.33
N PRO A 109 8.97 25.48 7.76
CA PRO A 109 8.04 26.54 7.34
C PRO A 109 7.66 27.49 8.49
N ASP A 110 7.46 26.96 9.69
CA ASP A 110 7.09 27.78 10.87
C ASP A 110 8.26 28.64 11.33
N THR A 111 9.48 28.13 11.28
CA THR A 111 10.70 28.92 11.55
C THR A 111 10.82 30.07 10.55
N VAL A 112 10.60 29.80 9.25
CA VAL A 112 10.62 30.86 8.22
C VAL A 112 9.55 31.91 8.47
N LYS A 113 8.33 31.51 8.83
CA LYS A 113 7.25 32.46 9.19
C LYS A 113 7.62 33.31 10.41
N ASP A 114 8.27 32.74 11.40
CA ASP A 114 8.72 33.49 12.58
C ASP A 114 9.89 34.41 12.25
N GLU A 115 10.85 34.00 11.43
CA GLU A 115 11.92 34.85 10.91
C GLU A 115 11.38 35.99 10.06
N LEU A 116 10.40 35.73 9.18
CA LEU A 116 9.70 36.75 8.43
C LEU A 116 9.06 37.80 9.34
N ARG A 117 8.37 37.35 10.41
CA ARG A 117 7.75 38.26 11.40
C ARG A 117 8.79 39.08 12.15
N ILE A 118 9.92 38.48 12.52
CA ILE A 118 11.00 39.17 13.23
C ILE A 118 11.70 40.15 12.30
N PHE A 119 12.14 39.72 11.14
CA PHE A 119 12.97 40.58 10.24
C PHE A 119 12.14 41.64 9.56
N LEU A 120 10.99 41.29 9.02
CA LEU A 120 10.14 42.25 8.32
C LEU A 120 9.19 42.99 9.25
N GLY A 121 8.68 42.34 10.31
CA GLY A 121 7.77 42.95 11.28
C GLY A 121 8.46 44.01 12.15
N SER A 122 9.77 43.93 12.38
CA SER A 122 10.56 45.00 13.01
C SER A 122 10.93 46.13 12.04
N HIS A 123 10.77 45.91 10.74
CA HIS A 123 11.11 46.86 9.71
C HIS A 123 10.08 48.01 9.70
N PRO A 124 10.51 49.29 9.57
CA PRO A 124 9.59 50.45 9.58
C PRO A 124 8.45 50.38 8.57
N LEU A 125 8.66 49.68 7.44
CA LEU A 125 7.64 49.45 6.42
C LEU A 125 6.48 48.56 6.88
N PHE A 126 6.74 47.68 7.84
CA PHE A 126 5.79 46.69 8.35
C PHE A 126 5.31 46.97 9.78
N ARG A 127 5.63 48.15 10.35
CA ARG A 127 5.16 48.56 11.67
C ARG A 127 3.64 48.50 11.83
N GLU A 128 2.91 48.92 10.80
CA GLU A 128 1.44 48.79 10.77
C GLU A 128 0.97 47.35 10.71
N ILE A 129 1.85 46.44 10.28
CA ILE A 129 1.59 45.02 10.23
C ILE A 129 1.88 44.34 11.59
N ALA A 130 2.88 44.83 12.32
CA ALA A 130 3.31 44.28 13.61
C ALA A 130 2.21 44.36 14.69
N ASP A 131 1.33 45.36 14.62
CA ASP A 131 0.21 45.53 15.55
C ASP A 131 -0.85 44.41 15.43
N TYR A 132 -0.80 43.60 14.38
CA TYR A 132 -1.65 42.40 14.17
C TYR A 132 -0.94 41.08 14.42
N LEU A 133 0.33 41.09 14.84
CA LEU A 133 1.04 39.82 15.12
C LEU A 133 0.57 39.27 16.47
N PRO A 134 0.14 37.99 16.53
CA PRO A 134 -0.16 37.37 17.80
C PRO A 134 1.09 37.33 18.68
N THR A 135 0.96 37.83 19.92
CA THR A 135 2.04 37.90 20.92
C THR A 135 2.48 36.54 21.47
N GLN A 136 1.91 35.45 21.01
CA GLN A 136 2.33 34.10 21.35
C GLN A 136 3.30 33.59 20.31
N ARG A 137 4.51 33.27 20.73
CA ARG A 137 5.47 32.51 19.94
C ARG A 137 4.81 31.22 19.48
N ALA A 138 4.65 31.05 18.17
CA ALA A 138 4.43 29.73 17.63
C ALA A 138 5.55 28.82 18.16
N LYS A 139 5.18 27.70 18.77
CA LYS A 139 6.19 26.74 19.24
C LYS A 139 6.99 26.31 18.03
N THR A 140 8.25 26.72 17.95
CA THR A 140 9.19 26.25 16.95
C THR A 140 9.23 24.73 17.06
N ILE A 141 8.73 24.03 16.06
CA ILE A 141 8.95 22.61 15.94
C ILE A 141 10.39 22.47 15.45
N ASN A 142 11.33 22.47 16.39
CA ASN A 142 12.68 22.07 16.09
C ASN A 142 12.63 20.64 15.54
N ALA A 143 13.26 20.38 14.40
CA ALA A 143 13.45 19.03 13.87
C ALA A 143 14.16 18.10 14.89
N GLU A 144 14.83 18.64 15.89
CA GLU A 144 15.39 17.93 17.05
C GLU A 144 14.33 17.45 18.06
N ASN A 145 13.05 17.90 17.97
CA ASN A 145 11.97 17.59 18.90
C ASN A 145 10.71 17.07 18.19
N LEU A 146 10.84 16.25 17.17
CA LEU A 146 9.74 15.38 16.80
C LEU A 146 9.56 14.37 17.95
N GLN A 147 8.74 14.72 18.95
CA GLN A 147 8.39 13.80 20.02
C GLN A 147 7.58 12.67 19.39
N LEU A 148 8.27 11.55 19.19
CA LEU A 148 7.59 10.32 18.77
C LEU A 148 6.51 10.01 19.80
N LYS A 149 5.35 9.64 19.33
CA LYS A 149 4.22 9.26 20.15
C LYS A 149 4.51 7.98 20.94
N GLU A 150 3.83 7.75 22.04
CA GLU A 150 4.09 6.58 22.89
C GLU A 150 4.03 5.25 22.13
N HIS A 151 3.03 5.07 21.27
CA HIS A 151 2.90 3.86 20.47
C HIS A 151 4.04 3.69 19.46
N GLN A 152 4.58 4.79 18.92
CA GLN A 152 5.75 4.76 18.02
C GLN A 152 7.02 4.36 18.79
N LEU A 153 7.21 4.91 20.00
CA LEU A 153 8.33 4.53 20.87
C LEU A 153 8.25 3.05 21.29
N ALA A 154 7.04 2.56 21.60
CA ALA A 154 6.81 1.16 21.92
C ALA A 154 7.14 0.24 20.72
N ALA A 155 6.73 0.64 19.51
CA ALA A 155 7.05 -0.08 18.29
C ALA A 155 8.56 -0.14 18.01
N LEU A 156 9.27 0.99 18.16
CA LEU A 156 10.72 1.04 17.98
C LEU A 156 11.46 0.14 18.97
N LYS A 157 11.06 0.16 20.23
CA LYS A 157 11.64 -0.72 21.26
C LYS A 157 11.39 -2.21 20.96
N SER A 158 10.23 -2.53 20.40
CA SER A 158 9.91 -3.90 19.99
C SER A 158 10.76 -4.36 18.83
N LEU A 159 10.93 -3.52 17.79
CA LEU A 159 11.79 -3.80 16.63
C LEU A 159 13.26 -4.00 17.03
N GLU A 160 13.76 -3.19 17.96
CA GLU A 160 15.11 -3.34 18.51
C GLU A 160 15.29 -4.69 19.20
N LYS A 161 14.37 -5.06 20.09
CA LYS A 161 14.37 -6.38 20.78
C LYS A 161 14.30 -7.56 19.81
N MET A 162 13.56 -7.43 18.71
CA MET A 162 13.49 -8.49 17.69
C MET A 162 14.84 -8.68 17.02
N ARG A 163 15.53 -7.60 16.67
CA ARG A 163 16.89 -7.67 16.11
C ARG A 163 17.91 -8.25 17.09
N GLU A 164 17.79 -7.92 18.39
CA GLU A 164 18.64 -8.51 19.45
C GLU A 164 18.42 -10.05 19.56
N ARG A 165 17.22 -10.54 19.25
CA ARG A 165 16.89 -11.99 19.19
C ARG A 165 17.28 -12.63 17.85
N HIS A 166 17.99 -11.90 16.99
CA HIS A 166 18.38 -12.35 15.65
C HIS A 166 17.19 -12.65 14.70
N GLU A 167 16.03 -12.07 14.96
CA GLU A 167 14.93 -12.11 14.02
C GLU A 167 15.26 -11.20 12.83
N THR A 168 14.94 -11.67 11.61
CA THR A 168 15.34 -10.99 10.36
C THR A 168 14.16 -10.37 9.65
N ILE A 169 12.93 -10.58 10.13
CA ILE A 169 11.72 -10.09 9.49
C ILE A 169 10.63 -9.78 10.53
N ALA A 170 9.94 -8.67 10.33
CA ALA A 170 8.85 -8.24 11.21
C ALA A 170 7.76 -7.48 10.46
N LEU A 171 6.54 -7.50 11.02
CA LEU A 171 5.40 -6.71 10.57
C LEU A 171 5.08 -5.62 11.60
N LEU A 172 4.90 -4.38 11.14
CA LEU A 172 4.34 -3.28 11.91
C LEU A 172 2.88 -3.08 11.48
N TYR A 173 1.96 -3.45 12.35
CA TYR A 173 0.54 -3.26 12.12
C TYR A 173 0.05 -2.01 12.84
N HIS A 174 -0.11 -0.92 12.13
CA HIS A 174 -0.66 0.33 12.65
C HIS A 174 -1.78 0.86 11.75
N ALA A 175 -2.86 1.33 12.35
CA ALA A 175 -3.98 1.94 11.64
C ALA A 175 -3.52 3.08 10.71
N THR A 176 -4.27 3.33 9.64
CA THR A 176 -4.01 4.46 8.74
C THR A 176 -4.09 5.77 9.52
N GLY A 177 -3.15 6.69 9.30
CA GLY A 177 -3.13 8.00 9.97
C GLY A 177 -2.36 8.04 11.29
N THR A 178 -1.85 6.93 11.83
CA THR A 178 -1.10 6.89 13.09
C THR A 178 0.42 7.06 12.92
N GLY A 179 0.92 7.35 11.70
CA GLY A 179 2.31 7.66 11.44
C GLY A 179 3.23 6.45 11.22
N LYS A 180 2.76 5.39 10.54
CA LYS A 180 3.56 4.19 10.16
C LYS A 180 4.89 4.56 9.52
N THR A 181 4.87 5.43 8.50
CA THR A 181 6.07 5.85 7.76
C THR A 181 7.05 6.57 8.67
N VAL A 182 6.57 7.45 9.57
CA VAL A 182 7.41 8.12 10.58
C VAL A 182 8.09 7.11 11.50
N THR A 183 7.34 6.10 11.96
CA THR A 183 7.90 5.02 12.80
C THR A 183 8.98 4.26 12.05
N ALA A 184 8.73 3.87 10.80
CA ALA A 184 9.69 3.13 9.98
C ALA A 184 10.96 3.93 9.66
N VAL A 185 10.82 5.23 9.34
CA VAL A 185 11.97 6.13 9.13
C VAL A 185 12.77 6.31 10.41
N SER A 186 12.11 6.46 11.55
CA SER A 186 12.76 6.56 12.86
C SER A 186 13.50 5.27 13.23
N ASP A 187 12.94 4.11 12.88
CA ASP A 187 13.60 2.82 13.04
C ASP A 187 14.82 2.69 12.12
N ALA A 188 14.70 3.06 10.86
CA ALA A 188 15.81 3.06 9.90
C ALA A 188 16.96 3.96 10.37
N LYS A 189 16.65 5.15 10.90
CA LYS A 189 17.63 6.07 11.49
C LYS A 189 18.35 5.45 12.67
N ARG A 190 17.63 4.76 13.58
CA ARG A 190 18.24 4.06 14.74
C ARG A 190 19.08 2.87 14.30
N PHE A 191 18.62 2.10 13.34
CA PHE A 191 19.35 0.95 12.81
C PHE A 191 20.60 1.37 12.04
N GLY A 192 20.60 2.55 11.40
CA GLY A 192 21.77 3.18 10.76
C GLY A 192 22.35 2.35 9.63
N LYS A 193 21.54 1.62 8.88
CA LYS A 193 21.94 0.75 7.79
C LYS A 193 21.43 1.24 6.45
N ARG A 194 22.14 0.89 5.36
CA ARG A 194 21.68 1.20 4.00
C ARG A 194 20.32 0.58 3.77
N THR A 195 19.35 1.41 3.39
CA THR A 195 17.92 1.05 3.41
C THR A 195 17.29 1.18 2.02
N LEU A 196 16.52 0.18 1.63
CA LEU A 196 15.58 0.23 0.51
C LEU A 196 14.15 0.29 1.05
N PHE A 197 13.47 1.40 0.76
CA PHE A 197 12.04 1.59 1.06
C PHE A 197 11.23 1.35 -0.21
N LEU A 198 10.28 0.45 -0.16
CA LEU A 198 9.43 0.05 -1.29
C LEU A 198 7.98 0.42 -1.06
N ALA A 199 7.39 1.08 -2.04
CA ALA A 199 5.96 1.35 -2.09
C ALA A 199 5.40 1.04 -3.48
N HIS A 200 4.08 0.86 -3.59
CA HIS A 200 3.47 0.46 -4.85
C HIS A 200 3.00 1.65 -5.71
N THR A 201 2.88 2.86 -5.14
CA THR A 201 2.59 4.10 -5.89
C THR A 201 3.73 5.10 -5.81
N ILE A 202 3.85 5.95 -6.84
CA ILE A 202 4.86 7.02 -6.88
C ILE A 202 4.58 8.08 -5.80
N GLU A 203 3.31 8.32 -5.47
CA GLU A 203 2.90 9.23 -4.40
C GLU A 203 3.45 8.79 -3.05
N LEU A 204 3.33 7.50 -2.71
CA LEU A 204 3.89 6.92 -1.46
C LEU A 204 5.42 6.95 -1.46
N VAL A 205 6.07 6.69 -2.61
CA VAL A 205 7.52 6.84 -2.76
C VAL A 205 7.96 8.27 -2.48
N ASN A 206 7.26 9.26 -3.02
CA ASN A 206 7.54 10.67 -2.78
C ASN A 206 7.32 11.05 -1.31
N GLN A 207 6.24 10.59 -0.70
CA GLN A 207 5.95 10.82 0.73
C GLN A 207 7.05 10.24 1.62
N ALA A 208 7.48 9.01 1.37
CA ALA A 208 8.56 8.38 2.10
C ALA A 208 9.89 9.15 1.93
N TYR A 209 10.20 9.53 0.70
CA TYR A 209 11.39 10.32 0.38
C TYR A 209 11.44 11.64 1.17
N GLU A 210 10.34 12.40 1.18
CA GLU A 210 10.26 13.65 1.96
C GLU A 210 10.33 13.37 3.48
N THR A 211 9.70 12.29 3.95
CA THR A 211 9.77 11.90 5.36
C THR A 211 11.20 11.53 5.78
N PHE A 212 11.94 10.77 4.95
CA PHE A 212 13.35 10.47 5.23
C PHE A 212 14.21 11.73 5.27
N LYS A 213 14.03 12.64 4.33
CA LYS A 213 14.75 13.92 4.30
C LYS A 213 14.48 14.78 5.52
N SER A 214 13.22 14.85 5.95
CA SER A 214 12.81 15.67 7.10
C SER A 214 13.28 15.10 8.45
N LEU A 215 13.26 13.77 8.61
CA LEU A 215 13.54 13.13 9.91
C LEU A 215 15.00 12.68 10.07
N TRP A 216 15.72 12.51 8.98
CA TRP A 216 17.12 12.06 9.03
C TRP A 216 18.04 13.03 8.32
N GLU A 217 18.35 14.10 8.99
CA GLU A 217 19.21 15.15 8.47
C GLU A 217 20.61 14.63 8.09
N GLY A 218 21.14 15.10 6.95
CA GLY A 218 22.46 14.75 6.46
C GLY A 218 22.56 13.39 5.77
N VAL A 219 21.51 12.56 5.77
CA VAL A 219 21.52 11.29 5.02
C VAL A 219 21.24 11.51 3.54
N SER A 220 21.93 10.79 2.65
CA SER A 220 21.61 10.82 1.22
C SER A 220 20.36 9.97 0.96
N VAL A 221 19.33 10.59 0.39
CA VAL A 221 18.09 9.93 0.00
C VAL A 221 17.89 10.05 -1.51
N GLY A 222 17.66 8.94 -2.19
CA GLY A 222 17.43 8.85 -3.62
C GLY A 222 16.07 8.27 -3.94
N LYS A 223 15.57 8.54 -5.15
CA LYS A 223 14.36 7.95 -5.72
C LYS A 223 14.70 6.92 -6.79
N PHE A 224 13.96 5.82 -6.82
CA PHE A 224 14.07 4.81 -7.87
C PHE A 224 12.69 4.51 -8.48
N GLY A 225 12.44 5.08 -9.66
CA GLY A 225 11.18 4.98 -10.39
C GLY A 225 11.43 5.03 -11.91
N ASP A 226 10.37 5.24 -12.69
CA ASP A 226 10.45 5.19 -14.15
C ASP A 226 11.38 6.26 -14.74
N ALA A 227 11.33 7.48 -14.21
CA ALA A 227 12.10 8.62 -14.72
C ALA A 227 13.38 8.92 -13.93
N VAL A 228 13.53 8.40 -12.70
CA VAL A 228 14.62 8.72 -11.78
C VAL A 228 15.21 7.42 -11.23
N LYS A 229 16.53 7.24 -11.31
CA LYS A 229 17.24 6.01 -10.89
C LYS A 229 18.43 6.35 -9.99
N GLU A 230 18.20 6.97 -8.85
CA GLU A 230 19.22 7.36 -7.86
C GLU A 230 19.53 6.18 -6.90
N LYS A 231 20.11 5.12 -7.45
CA LYS A 231 20.36 3.85 -6.75
C LYS A 231 21.49 3.91 -5.71
N ASP A 232 22.40 4.87 -5.83
CA ASP A 232 23.64 4.92 -5.03
C ASP A 232 23.45 5.66 -3.70
N ALA A 233 22.29 6.24 -3.44
CA ALA A 233 21.96 6.89 -2.18
C ALA A 233 21.99 5.88 -1.01
N PHE A 234 22.22 6.38 0.21
CA PHE A 234 22.20 5.55 1.41
C PHE A 234 20.79 5.02 1.71
N ILE A 235 19.79 5.87 1.48
CA ILE A 235 18.37 5.50 1.51
C ILE A 235 17.83 5.58 0.07
N VAL A 236 17.25 4.50 -0.43
CA VAL A 236 16.61 4.47 -1.74
C VAL A 236 15.10 4.25 -1.54
N CYS A 237 14.28 5.21 -1.96
CA CYS A 237 12.83 5.09 -1.98
C CYS A 237 12.41 4.69 -3.39
N GLY A 238 11.94 3.46 -3.58
CA GLY A 238 11.62 2.90 -4.88
C GLY A 238 10.19 2.43 -5.06
N SER A 239 9.66 2.53 -6.29
CA SER A 239 8.43 1.80 -6.61
C SER A 239 8.76 0.33 -6.80
N ILE A 240 7.91 -0.54 -6.23
CA ILE A 240 8.13 -1.99 -6.29
C ILE A 240 8.23 -2.50 -7.73
N GLN A 241 7.42 -1.94 -8.64
CA GLN A 241 7.42 -2.31 -10.05
C GLN A 241 8.76 -1.94 -10.72
N SER A 242 9.23 -0.72 -10.49
CA SER A 242 10.49 -0.25 -11.10
C SER A 242 11.70 -1.03 -10.57
N VAL A 243 11.72 -1.35 -9.27
CA VAL A 243 12.80 -2.16 -8.68
C VAL A 243 12.75 -3.59 -9.21
N ALA A 244 11.56 -4.23 -9.26
CA ALA A 244 11.39 -5.59 -9.77
C ALA A 244 11.77 -5.77 -11.25
N LEU A 245 11.63 -4.71 -12.06
CA LEU A 245 12.00 -4.68 -13.47
C LEU A 245 13.50 -4.42 -13.70
N ASN A 246 14.22 -3.88 -12.70
CA ASN A 246 15.62 -3.46 -12.83
C ASN A 246 16.48 -4.06 -11.70
N LEU A 247 16.24 -5.30 -11.31
CA LEU A 247 17.01 -5.97 -10.24
C LEU A 247 18.49 -6.11 -10.59
N ASP A 248 18.82 -6.24 -11.88
CA ASP A 248 20.16 -6.26 -12.43
C ASP A 248 20.98 -4.98 -12.16
N CYS A 249 20.29 -3.87 -11.83
CA CYS A 249 20.96 -2.63 -11.40
C CYS A 249 21.54 -2.70 -9.98
N PHE A 250 21.16 -3.71 -9.19
CA PHE A 250 21.50 -3.87 -7.77
C PHE A 250 22.22 -5.19 -7.53
N LYS A 251 23.04 -5.24 -6.49
CA LYS A 251 23.51 -6.50 -5.92
C LYS A 251 22.50 -7.02 -4.91
N ASP A 252 22.48 -8.31 -4.68
CA ASP A 252 21.56 -8.95 -3.73
C ASP A 252 21.83 -8.56 -2.26
N ASP A 253 23.03 -8.06 -1.95
CA ASP A 253 23.48 -7.59 -0.65
C ASP A 253 23.60 -6.05 -0.54
N ASP A 254 23.12 -5.30 -1.55
CA ASP A 254 23.26 -3.82 -1.58
C ASP A 254 22.54 -3.12 -0.41
N PHE A 255 21.51 -3.74 0.17
CA PHE A 255 20.74 -3.14 1.24
C PHE A 255 20.70 -4.05 2.47
N ASP A 256 21.09 -3.51 3.62
CA ASP A 256 20.99 -4.20 4.91
C ASP A 256 19.57 -4.15 5.49
N TYR A 257 18.78 -3.15 5.10
CA TYR A 257 17.42 -2.97 5.59
C TYR A 257 16.44 -2.79 4.43
N LEU A 258 15.40 -3.61 4.43
CA LEU A 258 14.29 -3.55 3.47
C LEU A 258 12.99 -3.15 4.19
N ILE A 259 12.37 -2.07 3.77
CA ILE A 259 11.07 -1.63 4.29
C ILE A 259 10.04 -1.74 3.16
N ILE A 260 8.91 -2.40 3.44
CA ILE A 260 7.82 -2.61 2.49
C ILE A 260 6.59 -1.92 3.03
N ASP A 261 6.17 -0.84 2.37
CA ASP A 261 4.91 -0.17 2.68
C ASP A 261 3.74 -0.91 2.04
N GLU A 262 2.57 -0.83 2.70
CA GLU A 262 1.37 -1.59 2.37
C GLU A 262 1.68 -3.09 2.14
N ALA A 263 2.32 -3.70 3.13
CA ALA A 263 2.81 -5.08 3.10
C ALA A 263 1.72 -6.13 2.82
N HIS A 264 0.44 -5.75 2.90
CA HIS A 264 -0.65 -6.61 2.47
C HIS A 264 -0.65 -6.93 0.96
N HIS A 265 0.21 -6.28 0.17
CA HIS A 265 0.49 -6.63 -1.21
C HIS A 265 1.68 -7.61 -1.36
N ALA A 266 2.36 -7.98 -0.27
CA ALA A 266 3.60 -8.77 -0.32
C ALA A 266 3.43 -10.16 -0.93
N SER A 267 2.22 -10.72 -0.95
CA SER A 267 1.91 -11.99 -1.63
C SER A 267 1.90 -11.88 -3.16
N ALA A 268 1.86 -10.68 -3.73
CA ALA A 268 1.89 -10.49 -5.18
C ALA A 268 3.26 -10.87 -5.77
N ASP A 269 3.26 -11.47 -6.95
CA ASP A 269 4.44 -11.96 -7.65
C ASP A 269 5.59 -10.94 -7.73
N THR A 270 5.26 -9.66 -7.95
CA THR A 270 6.25 -8.58 -8.04
C THR A 270 7.01 -8.38 -6.73
N TYR A 271 6.29 -8.44 -5.59
CA TYR A 271 6.89 -8.35 -4.26
C TYR A 271 7.73 -9.57 -3.94
N GLN A 272 7.21 -10.77 -4.23
CA GLN A 272 7.92 -12.02 -4.04
C GLN A 272 9.24 -12.07 -4.82
N LYS A 273 9.23 -11.53 -6.04
CA LYS A 273 10.44 -11.38 -6.86
C LYS A 273 11.52 -10.55 -6.15
N VAL A 274 11.14 -9.41 -5.58
CA VAL A 274 12.06 -8.50 -4.88
C VAL A 274 12.54 -9.11 -3.57
N LEU A 275 11.63 -9.70 -2.78
CA LEU A 275 11.96 -10.39 -1.53
C LEU A 275 12.89 -11.60 -1.73
N ALA A 276 12.74 -12.31 -2.84
CA ALA A 276 13.62 -13.44 -3.16
C ALA A 276 15.01 -13.00 -3.64
N TYR A 277 15.12 -11.80 -4.24
CA TYR A 277 16.36 -11.28 -4.76
C TYR A 277 17.28 -10.74 -3.66
N PHE A 278 16.80 -9.79 -2.85
CA PHE A 278 17.60 -9.14 -1.82
C PHE A 278 17.81 -10.02 -0.59
N LYS A 279 18.97 -9.86 0.05
CA LYS A 279 19.38 -10.55 1.29
C LYS A 279 19.62 -9.55 2.42
N PRO A 280 18.62 -8.78 2.84
CA PRO A 280 18.80 -7.78 3.89
C PRO A 280 19.04 -8.47 5.25
N LYS A 281 19.68 -7.73 6.17
CA LYS A 281 19.81 -8.16 7.57
C LYS A 281 18.46 -8.09 8.31
N PHE A 282 17.59 -7.17 7.90
CA PHE A 282 16.25 -7.04 8.47
C PHE A 282 15.24 -6.57 7.41
N THR A 283 14.04 -7.13 7.45
CA THR A 283 12.91 -6.73 6.60
C THR A 283 11.75 -6.29 7.47
N LEU A 284 11.21 -5.10 7.23
CA LEU A 284 10.03 -4.56 7.91
C LEU A 284 8.88 -4.39 6.94
N GLY A 285 7.76 -5.04 7.20
CA GLY A 285 6.48 -4.78 6.53
C GLY A 285 5.66 -3.76 7.31
N LEU A 286 5.06 -2.81 6.61
CA LEU A 286 4.11 -1.85 7.18
C LEU A 286 2.72 -2.14 6.63
N THR A 287 1.72 -2.25 7.49
CA THR A 287 0.33 -2.43 7.06
C THR A 287 -0.66 -1.79 8.02
N ALA A 288 -1.80 -1.35 7.48
CA ALA A 288 -2.95 -0.90 8.27
C ALA A 288 -3.99 -2.02 8.48
N THR A 289 -3.87 -3.10 7.75
CA THR A 289 -4.81 -4.23 7.75
C THR A 289 -4.03 -5.52 7.57
N PRO A 290 -3.82 -6.31 8.62
CA PRO A 290 -3.12 -7.60 8.50
C PRO A 290 -4.03 -8.68 7.92
N GLU A 291 -5.34 -8.46 7.90
CA GLU A 291 -6.33 -9.46 7.55
C GLU A 291 -6.82 -9.27 6.10
N ARG A 292 -6.36 -10.10 5.16
CA ARG A 292 -7.02 -10.36 3.88
C ARG A 292 -7.75 -11.71 3.96
N ALA A 293 -8.73 -11.93 3.08
CA ALA A 293 -9.34 -13.26 2.92
C ALA A 293 -8.31 -14.33 2.48
N ASP A 294 -7.13 -13.89 2.00
CA ASP A 294 -5.98 -14.72 1.60
C ASP A 294 -4.81 -14.62 2.61
N ASP A 295 -5.03 -14.18 3.84
CA ASP A 295 -4.04 -13.63 4.80
C ASP A 295 -3.05 -14.63 5.38
N LYS A 296 -3.21 -15.90 5.13
CA LYS A 296 -2.18 -16.89 5.49
C LYS A 296 -0.82 -16.50 4.92
N ASP A 297 -0.79 -15.93 3.72
CA ASP A 297 0.45 -15.60 3.02
C ASP A 297 1.25 -14.46 3.67
N ILE A 298 0.60 -13.43 4.27
CA ILE A 298 1.31 -12.28 4.84
C ILE A 298 1.92 -12.64 6.21
N ILE A 299 1.16 -13.33 7.05
CA ILE A 299 1.65 -13.82 8.33
C ILE A 299 2.75 -14.87 8.10
N GLU A 300 2.62 -15.71 7.07
CA GLU A 300 3.66 -16.67 6.68
C GLU A 300 4.93 -15.96 6.17
N ILE A 301 4.79 -14.84 5.45
CA ILE A 301 5.93 -14.06 4.95
C ILE A 301 6.64 -13.34 6.11
N PHE A 302 5.90 -12.59 6.93
CA PHE A 302 6.49 -11.74 7.97
C PHE A 302 6.65 -12.44 9.32
N LYS A 303 6.02 -13.56 9.55
CA LYS A 303 6.11 -14.46 10.73
C LYS A 303 5.89 -13.82 12.09
N ASN A 304 6.38 -12.59 12.32
CA ASN A 304 6.36 -11.91 13.61
C ASN A 304 5.76 -10.51 13.48
N THR A 305 4.86 -10.16 14.39
CA THR A 305 4.33 -8.80 14.51
C THR A 305 5.10 -8.04 15.60
N ALA A 306 5.80 -6.98 15.20
CA ALA A 306 6.58 -6.18 16.12
C ALA A 306 5.70 -5.35 17.07
N HIS A 307 4.67 -4.72 16.52
CA HIS A 307 3.72 -3.91 17.29
C HIS A 307 2.38 -3.83 16.56
N LYS A 308 1.29 -3.84 17.34
CA LYS A 308 -0.07 -3.74 16.83
C LYS A 308 -0.77 -2.51 17.41
N LEU A 309 -1.31 -1.68 16.51
CA LEU A 309 -2.20 -0.55 16.84
C LEU A 309 -3.36 -0.54 15.85
N ASP A 310 -4.45 -1.22 16.19
CA ASP A 310 -5.66 -1.22 15.37
C ASP A 310 -6.45 0.09 15.51
N ILE A 311 -7.45 0.29 14.66
CA ILE A 311 -8.26 1.51 14.62
C ILE A 311 -8.96 1.77 15.96
N GLN A 312 -9.53 0.73 16.58
CA GLN A 312 -10.26 0.87 17.83
C GLN A 312 -9.33 1.37 18.93
N THR A 313 -8.19 0.72 19.11
CA THR A 313 -7.17 1.14 20.09
C THR A 313 -6.66 2.56 19.80
N ALA A 314 -6.43 2.88 18.51
CA ALA A 314 -5.97 4.22 18.12
C ALA A 314 -6.97 5.34 18.48
N VAL A 315 -8.27 5.08 18.37
CA VAL A 315 -9.33 6.00 18.81
C VAL A 315 -9.39 6.07 20.34
N GLU A 316 -9.28 4.95 21.04
CA GLU A 316 -9.30 4.89 22.51
C GLU A 316 -8.16 5.69 23.16
N ILE A 317 -6.96 5.65 22.57
CA ILE A 317 -5.80 6.42 23.05
C ILE A 317 -5.75 7.85 22.49
N GLY A 318 -6.72 8.26 21.67
CA GLY A 318 -6.82 9.62 21.13
C GLY A 318 -5.86 9.94 19.97
N GLU A 319 -5.38 8.94 19.27
CA GLU A 319 -4.56 9.10 18.04
C GLU A 319 -5.39 9.28 16.79
N LEU A 320 -6.64 8.89 16.83
CA LEU A 320 -7.66 9.09 15.79
C LEU A 320 -8.93 9.64 16.43
N VAL A 321 -9.75 10.38 15.64
CA VAL A 321 -11.03 10.90 16.12
C VAL A 321 -12.08 9.80 16.25
N PRO A 322 -13.06 9.96 17.18
CA PRO A 322 -14.24 9.11 17.24
C PRO A 322 -15.02 9.10 15.92
N VAL A 323 -15.82 8.06 15.69
CA VAL A 323 -16.62 7.90 14.48
C VAL A 323 -18.10 7.78 14.81
N ARG A 324 -18.92 8.58 14.14
CA ARG A 324 -20.37 8.52 14.18
C ARG A 324 -20.89 8.04 12.82
N CYS A 325 -22.03 7.37 12.80
CA CYS A 325 -22.56 6.74 11.60
C CYS A 325 -24.02 7.11 11.34
N ILE A 326 -24.32 7.43 10.08
CA ILE A 326 -25.68 7.46 9.55
C ILE A 326 -25.77 6.43 8.43
N ARG A 327 -26.70 5.48 8.54
CA ARG A 327 -26.96 4.48 7.50
C ARG A 327 -28.09 4.97 6.59
N ILE A 328 -27.83 4.93 5.30
CA ILE A 328 -28.79 5.32 4.27
C ILE A 328 -29.16 4.07 3.46
N HIS A 329 -30.38 3.59 3.64
CA HIS A 329 -30.86 2.47 2.84
C HIS A 329 -31.22 2.90 1.43
N THR A 330 -30.74 2.12 0.46
CA THR A 330 -31.08 2.28 -0.96
C THR A 330 -31.98 1.13 -1.41
N ASN A 331 -32.66 1.30 -2.52
CA ASN A 331 -33.48 0.24 -3.16
C ASN A 331 -32.68 -0.57 -4.19
N ILE A 332 -31.38 -0.43 -4.23
CA ILE A 332 -30.49 -1.14 -5.16
C ILE A 332 -30.37 -2.60 -4.73
N ASP A 333 -30.53 -3.50 -5.69
CA ASP A 333 -30.38 -4.94 -5.49
C ASP A 333 -29.04 -5.45 -6.05
N LEU A 334 -28.12 -5.77 -5.15
CA LEU A 334 -26.82 -6.35 -5.44
C LEU A 334 -26.81 -7.89 -5.38
N THR A 335 -27.91 -8.55 -5.01
CA THR A 335 -27.95 -10.01 -4.78
C THR A 335 -27.45 -10.83 -5.95
N LYS A 336 -27.65 -10.33 -7.19
CA LYS A 336 -27.22 -10.98 -8.44
C LYS A 336 -25.90 -10.44 -9.02
N VAL A 337 -25.25 -9.50 -8.34
CA VAL A 337 -23.94 -9.00 -8.78
C VAL A 337 -22.91 -10.08 -8.55
N ARG A 338 -22.24 -10.49 -9.61
CA ARG A 338 -21.15 -11.47 -9.53
C ARG A 338 -19.98 -10.91 -8.71
N PHE A 339 -19.31 -11.77 -8.02
CA PHE A 339 -18.15 -11.41 -7.18
C PHE A 339 -17.13 -12.54 -7.17
N ASN A 340 -15.91 -12.23 -6.77
CA ASN A 340 -14.90 -13.18 -6.34
C ASN A 340 -14.73 -13.09 -4.82
N SER A 341 -13.75 -13.76 -4.23
CA SER A 341 -13.56 -13.76 -2.76
C SER A 341 -13.42 -12.37 -2.13
N VAL A 342 -13.05 -11.33 -2.88
CA VAL A 342 -12.72 -9.99 -2.34
C VAL A 342 -13.36 -8.83 -3.09
N GLN A 343 -13.91 -9.02 -4.29
CA GLN A 343 -14.36 -7.92 -5.14
C GLN A 343 -15.62 -8.28 -5.94
N TYR A 344 -16.48 -7.28 -6.13
CA TYR A 344 -17.54 -7.35 -7.13
C TYR A 344 -16.96 -7.33 -8.55
N ASN A 345 -17.69 -7.95 -9.48
CA ASN A 345 -17.47 -7.69 -10.89
C ASN A 345 -17.84 -6.24 -11.19
N ILE A 346 -16.86 -5.44 -11.63
CA ILE A 346 -17.01 -3.99 -11.80
C ILE A 346 -18.15 -3.65 -12.77
N ARG A 347 -18.25 -4.34 -13.91
CA ARG A 347 -19.29 -4.07 -14.93
C ARG A 347 -20.69 -4.37 -14.41
N ASP A 348 -20.86 -5.47 -13.68
CA ASP A 348 -22.14 -5.86 -13.09
C ASP A 348 -22.55 -4.85 -12.01
N LEU A 349 -21.59 -4.45 -11.16
CA LEU A 349 -21.83 -3.46 -10.11
C LEU A 349 -22.23 -2.10 -10.72
N GLU A 350 -21.46 -1.59 -11.68
CA GLU A 350 -21.76 -0.32 -12.36
C GLU A 350 -23.15 -0.33 -12.99
N SER A 351 -23.56 -1.44 -13.62
CA SER A 351 -24.89 -1.55 -14.21
C SER A 351 -26.03 -1.44 -13.20
N LYS A 352 -25.77 -1.67 -11.91
CA LYS A 352 -26.77 -1.62 -10.83
C LYS A 352 -26.75 -0.30 -10.07
N ILE A 353 -25.59 0.28 -9.84
CA ILE A 353 -25.46 1.48 -9.00
C ILE A 353 -25.53 2.80 -9.78
N PHE A 354 -25.36 2.78 -11.12
CA PHE A 354 -25.55 3.96 -11.97
C PHE A 354 -27.02 4.20 -12.30
N VAL A 355 -27.81 4.43 -11.27
CA VAL A 355 -29.22 4.82 -11.41
C VAL A 355 -29.41 6.24 -10.92
N PRO A 356 -30.16 7.08 -11.67
CA PRO A 356 -30.35 8.49 -11.32
C PRO A 356 -30.89 8.69 -9.90
N GLU A 357 -31.76 7.82 -9.45
CA GLU A 357 -32.39 7.88 -8.14
C GLU A 357 -31.38 7.72 -7.01
N ARG A 358 -30.39 6.83 -7.17
CA ARG A 358 -29.32 6.64 -6.19
C ARG A 358 -28.40 7.85 -6.13
N ASN A 359 -28.02 8.39 -7.29
CA ASN A 359 -27.21 9.60 -7.35
C ASN A 359 -27.94 10.79 -6.73
N THR A 360 -29.23 10.94 -7.00
CA THR A 360 -30.07 11.97 -6.39
C THR A 360 -30.10 11.80 -4.86
N LEU A 361 -30.28 10.59 -4.35
CA LEU A 361 -30.26 10.32 -2.92
C LEU A 361 -28.93 10.73 -2.27
N ILE A 362 -27.78 10.40 -2.90
CA ILE A 362 -26.45 10.80 -2.42
C ILE A 362 -26.33 12.31 -2.36
N VAL A 363 -26.72 13.01 -3.42
CA VAL A 363 -26.62 14.47 -3.51
C VAL A 363 -27.62 15.16 -2.58
N ASP A 364 -28.87 14.68 -2.48
CA ASP A 364 -29.85 15.22 -1.57
C ASP A 364 -29.39 15.08 -0.12
N THR A 365 -28.85 13.93 0.26
CA THR A 365 -28.29 13.70 1.59
C THR A 365 -27.13 14.67 1.88
N PHE A 366 -26.24 14.90 0.91
CA PHE A 366 -25.15 15.87 1.07
C PHE A 366 -25.69 17.29 1.25
N MET A 367 -26.62 17.71 0.39
CA MET A 367 -27.19 19.08 0.41
C MET A 367 -27.98 19.35 1.69
N GLU A 368 -28.72 18.38 2.17
CA GLU A 368 -29.59 18.53 3.34
C GLU A 368 -28.81 18.56 4.66
N TYR A 369 -27.77 17.70 4.79
CA TYR A 369 -27.15 17.49 6.10
C TYR A 369 -25.75 18.09 6.26
N VAL A 370 -24.95 18.17 5.18
CA VAL A 370 -23.51 18.45 5.30
C VAL A 370 -22.93 19.33 4.17
N SER A 371 -23.76 20.12 3.52
CA SER A 371 -23.32 20.96 2.39
C SER A 371 -22.26 22.02 2.73
N ASP A 372 -22.15 22.38 4.00
CA ASP A 372 -21.14 23.31 4.55
C ASP A 372 -19.85 22.60 5.00
N LYS A 373 -19.86 21.26 5.14
CA LYS A 373 -18.77 20.44 5.67
C LYS A 373 -17.81 19.96 4.57
N ARG A 374 -16.53 19.78 4.93
CA ARG A 374 -15.56 19.16 4.03
C ARG A 374 -15.84 17.66 3.95
N THR A 375 -16.43 17.26 2.82
CA THR A 375 -16.95 15.91 2.59
C THR A 375 -16.17 15.20 1.48
N VAL A 376 -15.73 13.98 1.73
CA VAL A 376 -15.22 13.06 0.71
C VAL A 376 -16.29 12.04 0.36
N ILE A 377 -16.60 11.90 -0.92
CA ILE A 377 -17.60 10.96 -1.46
C ILE A 377 -16.85 9.89 -2.25
N PHE A 378 -16.79 8.67 -1.73
CA PHE A 378 -16.19 7.54 -2.42
C PHE A 378 -17.13 6.96 -3.46
N CYS A 379 -16.77 7.09 -4.73
CA CYS A 379 -17.56 6.71 -5.88
C CYS A 379 -17.07 5.40 -6.51
N ALA A 380 -17.93 4.67 -7.20
CA ALA A 380 -17.61 3.38 -7.77
C ALA A 380 -16.77 3.46 -9.04
N SER A 381 -16.86 4.56 -9.79
CA SER A 381 -16.05 4.81 -10.99
C SER A 381 -15.79 6.31 -11.17
N VAL A 382 -14.85 6.62 -12.08
CA VAL A 382 -14.53 8.01 -12.45
C VAL A 382 -15.79 8.74 -12.95
N LYS A 383 -16.56 8.09 -13.84
CA LYS A 383 -17.80 8.65 -14.37
C LYS A 383 -18.84 8.94 -13.27
N HIS A 384 -18.93 8.07 -12.27
CA HIS A 384 -19.80 8.28 -11.12
C HIS A 384 -19.36 9.49 -10.30
N ALA A 385 -18.05 9.64 -10.05
CA ALA A 385 -17.51 10.77 -9.33
C ALA A 385 -17.78 12.11 -10.07
N GLU A 386 -17.59 12.11 -11.38
CA GLU A 386 -17.89 13.29 -12.23
C GLU A 386 -19.37 13.67 -12.17
N GLN A 387 -20.27 12.71 -12.28
CA GLN A 387 -21.73 12.94 -12.21
C GLN A 387 -22.16 13.49 -10.85
N ILE A 388 -21.72 12.90 -9.75
CA ILE A 388 -22.04 13.39 -8.40
C ILE A 388 -21.52 14.82 -8.20
N ALA A 389 -20.26 15.08 -8.58
CA ALA A 389 -19.68 16.41 -8.46
C ALA A 389 -20.43 17.45 -9.30
N GLU A 390 -20.88 17.10 -10.52
CA GLU A 390 -21.68 17.97 -11.37
C GLU A 390 -23.04 18.29 -10.73
N MET A 391 -23.76 17.29 -10.28
CA MET A 391 -25.07 17.46 -9.62
C MET A 391 -24.97 18.33 -8.35
N ILE A 392 -23.86 18.24 -7.59
CA ILE A 392 -23.61 19.12 -6.44
C ILE A 392 -23.36 20.56 -6.89
N ARG A 393 -22.55 20.78 -7.93
CA ARG A 393 -22.26 22.12 -8.49
C ARG A 393 -23.53 22.78 -9.02
N GLU A 394 -24.39 22.03 -9.71
CA GLU A 394 -25.70 22.53 -10.21
C GLU A 394 -26.60 23.04 -9.07
N ARG A 395 -26.39 22.54 -7.85
CA ARG A 395 -27.10 23.01 -6.64
C ARG A 395 -26.38 24.13 -5.88
N GLY A 396 -25.29 24.69 -6.45
CA GLY A 396 -24.62 25.87 -5.93
C GLY A 396 -23.53 25.62 -4.89
N VAL A 397 -23.13 24.35 -4.66
CA VAL A 397 -22.03 24.02 -3.74
C VAL A 397 -20.77 23.60 -4.53
N THR A 398 -19.62 24.05 -4.06
CA THR A 398 -18.33 23.74 -4.72
C THR A 398 -17.99 22.26 -4.58
N ALA A 399 -17.81 21.58 -5.71
CA ALA A 399 -17.47 20.16 -5.75
C ALA A 399 -16.49 19.85 -6.88
N ALA A 400 -15.59 18.91 -6.66
CA ALA A 400 -14.66 18.41 -7.65
C ALA A 400 -14.63 16.88 -7.69
N ALA A 401 -14.42 16.34 -8.89
CA ALA A 401 -14.13 14.92 -9.07
C ALA A 401 -12.62 14.76 -9.28
N VAL A 402 -12.02 13.77 -8.61
CA VAL A 402 -10.60 13.42 -8.78
C VAL A 402 -10.43 11.97 -9.18
N SER A 403 -9.53 11.73 -10.14
CA SER A 403 -9.27 10.40 -10.66
C SER A 403 -7.79 10.19 -11.02
N GLY A 404 -7.38 8.93 -11.15
CA GLY A 404 -6.03 8.57 -11.58
C GLY A 404 -5.66 9.05 -12.97
N ASN A 405 -6.65 9.27 -13.85
CA ASN A 405 -6.46 9.73 -15.23
C ASN A 405 -6.23 11.24 -15.34
N MET A 406 -6.46 11.99 -14.27
CA MET A 406 -6.25 13.44 -14.21
C MET A 406 -4.75 13.78 -14.21
N LYS A 407 -4.37 14.90 -14.85
CA LYS A 407 -2.98 15.40 -14.78
C LYS A 407 -2.57 15.66 -13.33
N SER A 408 -1.32 15.30 -12.98
CA SER A 408 -0.82 15.41 -11.61
C SER A 408 -0.89 16.84 -11.05
N SER A 409 -0.64 17.86 -11.89
CA SER A 409 -0.74 19.29 -11.51
C SER A 409 -2.17 19.70 -11.18
N GLU A 410 -3.12 19.36 -12.04
CA GLU A 410 -4.54 19.67 -11.86
C GLU A 410 -5.11 18.97 -10.62
N ARG A 411 -4.73 17.71 -10.41
CA ARG A 411 -5.09 16.93 -9.22
C ARG A 411 -4.59 17.59 -7.93
N LYS A 412 -3.31 18.00 -7.90
CA LYS A 412 -2.73 18.69 -6.74
C LYS A 412 -3.46 20.01 -6.44
N GLU A 413 -3.82 20.75 -7.47
CA GLU A 413 -4.58 22.00 -7.31
C GLU A 413 -5.96 21.74 -6.67
N MET A 414 -6.71 20.75 -7.17
CA MET A 414 -8.02 20.41 -6.62
C MET A 414 -7.93 19.95 -5.16
N LEU A 415 -6.93 19.11 -4.84
CA LEU A 415 -6.69 18.65 -3.47
C LEU A 415 -6.32 19.82 -2.55
N ALA A 416 -5.48 20.76 -3.00
CA ALA A 416 -5.13 21.94 -2.22
C ALA A 416 -6.34 22.84 -1.97
N LYS A 417 -7.21 23.05 -2.96
CA LYS A 417 -8.47 23.80 -2.80
C LYS A 417 -9.42 23.13 -1.79
N PHE A 418 -9.48 21.80 -1.79
CA PHE A 418 -10.27 21.07 -0.81
C PHE A 418 -9.69 21.21 0.60
N GLN A 419 -8.38 21.11 0.78
CA GLN A 419 -7.73 21.35 2.06
C GLN A 419 -8.00 22.76 2.62
N LYS A 420 -7.99 23.77 1.76
CA LYS A 420 -8.35 25.14 2.13
C LYS A 420 -9.85 25.36 2.38
N GLY A 421 -10.69 24.38 2.11
CA GLY A 421 -12.15 24.48 2.26
C GLY A 421 -12.85 25.27 1.14
N GLU A 422 -12.13 25.60 0.05
CA GLU A 422 -12.69 26.24 -1.14
C GLU A 422 -13.58 25.26 -1.92
N ILE A 423 -13.27 23.98 -1.87
CA ILE A 423 -14.11 22.87 -2.35
C ILE A 423 -14.72 22.18 -1.14
N LYS A 424 -16.04 22.02 -1.11
CA LYS A 424 -16.77 21.37 -0.01
C LYS A 424 -16.93 19.87 -0.22
N ALA A 425 -17.16 19.43 -1.46
CA ALA A 425 -17.32 18.02 -1.77
C ALA A 425 -16.21 17.54 -2.72
N MET A 426 -15.48 16.51 -2.30
CA MET A 426 -14.48 15.83 -3.12
C MET A 426 -15.00 14.45 -3.49
N CYS A 427 -15.34 14.23 -4.75
CA CYS A 427 -15.79 12.95 -5.28
C CYS A 427 -14.61 12.18 -5.85
N ALA A 428 -14.35 10.97 -5.36
CA ALA A 428 -13.18 10.20 -5.72
C ALA A 428 -13.49 8.74 -6.06
N CYS A 429 -12.79 8.23 -7.08
CA CYS A 429 -12.75 6.80 -7.38
C CYS A 429 -11.31 6.32 -7.26
N ASP A 430 -11.05 5.36 -6.39
CA ASP A 430 -9.78 4.67 -6.11
C ASP A 430 -8.60 5.56 -5.69
N LEU A 431 -8.48 6.75 -6.22
CA LEU A 431 -7.32 7.64 -6.04
C LEU A 431 -7.06 8.07 -4.59
N LEU A 432 -8.10 8.35 -3.82
CA LEU A 432 -7.98 8.79 -2.43
C LEU A 432 -7.81 7.63 -1.43
N ASN A 433 -7.73 6.40 -1.92
CA ASN A 433 -7.51 5.23 -1.06
C ASN A 433 -6.09 5.23 -0.49
N GLU A 434 -5.10 5.78 -1.21
CA GLU A 434 -3.69 5.73 -0.85
C GLU A 434 -2.96 7.04 -1.18
N GLY A 435 -1.99 7.43 -0.32
CA GLY A 435 -1.08 8.55 -0.57
C GLY A 435 -1.63 9.96 -0.40
N TRP A 436 -2.95 10.16 -0.23
CA TRP A 436 -3.54 11.48 0.02
C TRP A 436 -3.80 11.72 1.50
N ASP A 437 -3.57 12.95 1.94
CA ASP A 437 -3.75 13.39 3.33
C ASP A 437 -4.57 14.67 3.40
N CYS A 438 -5.70 14.62 4.13
CA CYS A 438 -6.50 15.78 4.49
C CYS A 438 -7.15 15.54 5.87
N PRO A 439 -6.45 15.85 6.96
CA PRO A 439 -6.96 15.70 8.31
C PRO A 439 -8.28 16.42 8.55
N GLU A 440 -8.48 17.54 7.87
CA GLU A 440 -9.65 18.41 7.99
C GLU A 440 -10.94 17.81 7.39
N THR A 441 -10.90 16.65 6.77
CA THR A 441 -12.10 15.95 6.29
C THR A 441 -13.03 15.66 7.46
N GLU A 442 -14.24 16.23 7.45
CA GLU A 442 -15.23 16.12 8.53
C GLU A 442 -16.23 15.00 8.27
N VAL A 443 -16.49 14.70 6.99
CA VAL A 443 -17.55 13.76 6.58
C VAL A 443 -17.06 12.83 5.49
N LEU A 444 -17.42 11.55 5.59
CA LEU A 444 -17.23 10.55 4.54
C LEU A 444 -18.57 9.99 4.07
N PHE A 445 -18.76 9.93 2.76
CA PHE A 445 -19.86 9.21 2.11
C PHE A 445 -19.31 7.92 1.52
N MET A 446 -19.70 6.78 2.08
CA MET A 446 -19.33 5.45 1.61
C MET A 446 -20.33 5.01 0.52
N ALA A 447 -20.30 5.73 -0.60
CA ALA A 447 -21.25 5.52 -1.70
C ALA A 447 -20.81 4.42 -2.70
N ARG A 448 -19.66 3.81 -2.46
CA ARG A 448 -19.14 2.67 -3.23
C ARG A 448 -19.32 1.37 -2.46
N PRO A 449 -20.23 0.48 -2.88
CA PRO A 449 -20.28 -0.86 -2.31
C PRO A 449 -18.96 -1.58 -2.51
N THR A 450 -18.38 -2.15 -1.46
CA THR A 450 -17.15 -2.92 -1.54
C THR A 450 -17.17 -4.15 -0.64
N MET A 451 -16.66 -5.26 -1.12
CA MET A 451 -16.44 -6.49 -0.34
C MET A 451 -15.02 -6.53 0.27
N SER A 452 -14.18 -5.55 -0.03
CA SER A 452 -12.82 -5.48 0.49
C SER A 452 -12.78 -4.74 1.83
N LYS A 453 -12.48 -5.48 2.91
CA LYS A 453 -12.22 -4.94 4.25
C LYS A 453 -11.09 -3.91 4.20
N VAL A 454 -10.02 -4.23 3.47
CA VAL A 454 -8.83 -3.37 3.31
C VAL A 454 -9.24 -2.03 2.72
N LEU A 455 -9.94 -2.04 1.58
CA LEU A 455 -10.39 -0.83 0.90
C LEU A 455 -11.28 0.03 1.79
N TYR A 456 -12.29 -0.58 2.43
CA TYR A 456 -13.19 0.14 3.34
C TYR A 456 -12.43 0.76 4.52
N THR A 457 -11.49 0.00 5.12
CA THR A 457 -10.67 0.47 6.23
C THR A 457 -9.72 1.61 5.83
N GLN A 458 -9.13 1.54 4.64
CA GLN A 458 -8.30 2.62 4.10
C GLN A 458 -9.10 3.90 3.87
N GLN A 459 -10.28 3.79 3.27
CA GLN A 459 -11.20 4.92 3.06
C GLN A 459 -11.60 5.57 4.39
N LEU A 460 -12.02 4.77 5.38
CA LEU A 460 -12.36 5.23 6.71
C LEU A 460 -11.20 5.98 7.38
N GLY A 461 -10.00 5.40 7.32
CA GLY A 461 -8.79 5.97 7.93
C GLY A 461 -8.39 7.34 7.38
N ARG A 462 -8.85 7.72 6.18
CA ARG A 462 -8.59 9.06 5.61
C ARG A 462 -9.30 10.17 6.38
N GLY A 463 -10.52 9.90 6.83
CA GLY A 463 -11.29 10.87 7.61
C GLY A 463 -11.04 10.82 9.11
N MET A 464 -10.33 9.85 9.64
CA MET A 464 -10.19 9.67 11.10
C MET A 464 -9.03 10.47 11.72
N ARG A 465 -8.23 11.17 10.94
CA ARG A 465 -7.10 11.95 11.46
C ARG A 465 -7.54 13.12 12.32
N LEU A 466 -6.71 13.45 13.31
CA LEU A 466 -6.91 14.61 14.16
C LEU A 466 -6.73 15.90 13.35
N ALA A 467 -7.61 16.87 13.56
CA ALA A 467 -7.51 18.23 13.05
C ALA A 467 -8.10 19.20 14.05
N ASP A 468 -7.69 20.47 14.00
CA ASP A 468 -8.22 21.50 14.87
C ASP A 468 -9.72 21.70 14.65
N GLY A 469 -10.49 21.70 15.72
CA GLY A 469 -11.95 21.85 15.67
C GLY A 469 -12.72 20.64 15.17
N LYS A 470 -12.07 19.48 15.06
CA LYS A 470 -12.69 18.24 14.63
C LYS A 470 -12.83 17.27 15.79
N ASP A 471 -14.01 17.18 16.37
CA ASP A 471 -14.32 16.32 17.52
C ASP A 471 -14.58 14.86 17.13
N PHE A 472 -15.13 14.64 15.93
CA PHE A 472 -15.44 13.30 15.41
C PHE A 472 -15.47 13.30 13.86
N LEU A 473 -15.49 12.12 13.29
CA LEU A 473 -15.76 11.88 11.88
C LEU A 473 -17.21 11.42 11.71
N MET A 474 -17.99 12.08 10.85
CA MET A 474 -19.30 11.60 10.45
C MET A 474 -19.18 10.72 9.19
N VAL A 475 -19.76 9.53 9.24
CA VAL A 475 -19.78 8.60 8.10
C VAL A 475 -21.23 8.33 7.68
N PHE A 476 -21.51 8.59 6.41
CA PHE A 476 -22.77 8.18 5.76
C PHE A 476 -22.52 6.87 4.99
N ASP A 477 -23.07 5.79 5.51
CA ASP A 477 -22.97 4.45 4.93
C ASP A 477 -24.20 4.20 4.03
N PHE A 478 -23.98 4.10 2.70
CA PHE A 478 -25.04 3.77 1.75
C PHE A 478 -25.17 2.25 1.65
N VAL A 479 -26.26 1.75 2.20
CA VAL A 479 -26.53 0.32 2.34
C VAL A 479 -27.45 -0.15 1.23
N ASP A 480 -26.93 -0.97 0.34
CA ASP A 480 -27.65 -1.58 -0.76
C ASP A 480 -28.10 -2.99 -0.36
N ASN A 481 -29.22 -3.49 -0.94
CA ASN A 481 -29.72 -4.84 -0.69
C ASN A 481 -28.74 -5.87 -1.27
N ALA A 482 -28.29 -6.80 -0.46
CA ALA A 482 -27.33 -7.83 -0.84
C ALA A 482 -27.69 -9.17 -0.18
N SER A 483 -27.16 -10.27 -0.73
CA SER A 483 -27.21 -11.55 -0.04
C SER A 483 -26.16 -11.59 1.07
N GLN A 484 -26.30 -12.49 2.03
CA GLN A 484 -25.30 -12.67 3.10
C GLN A 484 -23.88 -12.96 2.56
N TYR A 485 -23.74 -13.50 1.35
CA TYR A 485 -22.46 -13.87 0.76
C TYR A 485 -21.81 -12.75 -0.08
N ASN A 486 -22.60 -11.81 -0.60
CA ASN A 486 -22.09 -10.66 -1.34
C ASN A 486 -22.40 -9.31 -0.67
N MET A 487 -22.61 -9.32 0.63
CA MET A 487 -22.88 -8.12 1.41
C MET A 487 -21.65 -7.19 1.43
N PRO A 488 -21.78 -5.90 1.07
CA PRO A 488 -20.68 -4.95 1.15
C PRO A 488 -20.30 -4.67 2.60
N TYR A 489 -19.06 -4.21 2.81
CA TYR A 489 -18.67 -3.68 4.11
C TYR A 489 -19.43 -2.41 4.45
N SER A 490 -19.74 -2.28 5.73
CA SER A 490 -20.26 -1.10 6.40
C SER A 490 -19.53 -0.94 7.73
N LEU A 491 -19.65 0.20 8.40
CA LEU A 491 -19.06 0.39 9.73
C LEU A 491 -19.54 -0.70 10.71
N HIS A 492 -20.83 -1.02 10.69
CA HIS A 492 -21.39 -2.01 11.59
C HIS A 492 -20.84 -3.40 11.33
N ARG A 493 -20.68 -3.78 10.06
CA ARG A 493 -20.05 -5.05 9.69
C ARG A 493 -18.56 -5.08 10.04
N LEU A 494 -17.85 -3.98 9.79
CA LEU A 494 -16.40 -3.89 10.08
C LEU A 494 -16.11 -4.08 11.58
N PHE A 495 -16.93 -3.48 12.45
CA PHE A 495 -16.74 -3.52 13.91
C PHE A 495 -17.69 -4.50 14.62
N LYS A 496 -18.41 -5.35 13.87
CA LYS A 496 -19.32 -6.40 14.37
C LYS A 496 -20.44 -5.85 15.28
N LEU A 497 -20.98 -4.68 14.93
CA LEU A 497 -22.03 -4.01 15.67
C LEU A 497 -23.40 -4.45 15.18
N LYS A 498 -24.08 -5.30 15.93
CA LYS A 498 -25.39 -5.88 15.57
C LYS A 498 -26.58 -4.93 15.71
N LYS A 499 -26.35 -3.73 16.21
CA LYS A 499 -27.39 -2.73 16.46
C LYS A 499 -26.97 -1.39 15.86
N TYR A 500 -27.87 -0.73 15.19
CA TYR A 500 -27.71 0.62 14.67
C TYR A 500 -28.68 1.58 15.32
N ARG A 501 -28.19 2.75 15.69
CA ARG A 501 -28.98 3.93 16.10
C ARG A 501 -28.40 5.14 15.38
N PRO A 502 -29.26 5.98 14.75
CA PRO A 502 -28.78 7.09 13.93
C PRO A 502 -27.82 8.00 14.66
N GLY A 503 -26.65 8.24 14.07
CA GLY A 503 -25.62 9.14 14.58
C GLY A 503 -24.93 8.70 15.87
N GLN A 504 -25.18 7.50 16.35
CA GLN A 504 -24.47 6.94 17.51
C GLN A 504 -22.97 6.89 17.25
N THR A 505 -22.17 7.14 18.30
CA THR A 505 -20.74 6.89 18.29
C THR A 505 -20.49 5.39 18.10
N VAL A 506 -19.90 5.05 16.96
CA VAL A 506 -19.54 3.67 16.58
C VAL A 506 -18.21 3.29 17.20
N LEU A 507 -17.25 4.24 17.17
CA LEU A 507 -15.92 4.13 17.76
C LEU A 507 -15.64 5.35 18.63
N GLY A 508 -15.12 5.14 19.83
CA GLY A 508 -14.74 6.19 20.78
C GLY A 508 -15.28 5.96 22.19
N LYS A 509 -14.75 6.74 23.12
CA LYS A 509 -15.07 6.65 24.57
C LYS A 509 -16.55 6.91 24.86
N ASP A 510 -17.20 7.74 24.05
CA ASP A 510 -18.58 8.16 24.25
C ASP A 510 -19.62 7.15 23.80
N ARG A 511 -19.21 6.03 23.20
CA ARG A 511 -20.12 5.01 22.69
C ARG A 511 -21.10 4.48 23.75
N ALA A 512 -20.58 4.17 24.94
CA ALA A 512 -21.40 3.67 26.05
C ALA A 512 -22.34 4.76 26.59
N ALA A 513 -21.89 6.02 26.61
CA ALA A 513 -22.70 7.16 27.03
C ALA A 513 -23.84 7.43 26.03
N ASP A 514 -23.54 7.41 24.72
CA ASP A 514 -24.55 7.54 23.67
C ASP A 514 -25.60 6.41 23.73
N GLU A 515 -25.17 5.17 24.00
CA GLU A 515 -26.10 4.04 24.16
C GLU A 515 -27.05 4.23 25.34
N ALA A 516 -26.53 4.73 26.47
CA ALA A 516 -27.36 5.05 27.63
C ALA A 516 -28.33 6.22 27.38
N LEU A 517 -27.98 7.22 26.57
CA LEU A 517 -28.88 8.28 26.14
C LEU A 517 -30.06 7.72 25.32
N TYR A 518 -29.76 6.90 24.32
CA TYR A 518 -30.80 6.28 23.49
C TYR A 518 -31.72 5.34 24.28
N GLU A 519 -31.21 4.66 25.29
CA GLU A 519 -32.04 3.84 26.18
C GLU A 519 -33.04 4.67 26.98
N ARG A 520 -32.73 5.92 27.27
CA ARG A 520 -33.63 6.89 27.91
C ARG A 520 -34.52 7.64 26.93
N GLY A 521 -34.43 7.36 25.62
CA GLY A 521 -35.15 8.07 24.57
C GLY A 521 -34.56 9.43 24.21
N GLU A 522 -33.34 9.70 24.64
CA GLU A 522 -32.60 10.94 24.37
C GLU A 522 -31.63 10.73 23.19
N LYS A 523 -31.13 11.85 22.62
CA LYS A 523 -30.12 11.82 21.52
C LYS A 523 -28.84 12.47 21.99
N PRO A 524 -27.67 12.05 21.48
CA PRO A 524 -26.41 12.77 21.68
C PRO A 524 -26.49 14.23 21.19
N GLU A 525 -26.01 15.18 21.96
CA GLU A 525 -26.11 16.62 21.67
C GLU A 525 -25.49 17.00 20.32
N ALA A 526 -24.40 16.34 19.95
CA ALA A 526 -23.73 16.55 18.65
C ALA A 526 -24.57 16.22 17.41
N LEU A 527 -25.77 15.63 17.59
CA LEU A 527 -26.68 15.24 16.53
C LEU A 527 -27.97 16.06 16.47
N ILE A 528 -28.13 17.06 17.33
CA ILE A 528 -29.32 17.90 17.37
C ILE A 528 -29.54 18.61 16.03
N ASP A 529 -28.45 18.98 15.34
CA ASP A 529 -28.49 19.66 14.05
C ASP A 529 -28.71 18.70 12.84
N TYR A 530 -28.58 17.40 13.06
CA TYR A 530 -28.92 16.44 12.02
C TYR A 530 -30.40 16.03 12.18
N PRO A 531 -31.26 16.29 11.19
CA PRO A 531 -32.67 15.91 11.23
C PRO A 531 -32.84 14.39 11.06
N VAL A 532 -32.23 13.65 11.95
CA VAL A 532 -32.41 12.24 12.03
C VAL A 532 -33.80 12.02 12.59
N SER A 533 -34.77 11.70 11.74
CA SER A 533 -35.98 11.07 12.21
C SER A 533 -35.51 9.80 12.93
N VAL A 534 -35.44 9.87 14.23
CA VAL A 534 -35.12 8.72 15.05
C VAL A 534 -36.29 7.81 14.95
N THR A 535 -36.22 7.03 13.98
CA THR A 535 -36.95 5.83 13.99
C THR A 535 -36.00 4.76 14.41
N ASP A 536 -36.29 4.18 15.44
CA ASP A 536 -36.05 2.82 15.77
C ASP A 536 -34.64 2.23 15.46
N TYR A 537 -34.12 1.64 16.43
CA TYR A 537 -33.21 0.54 16.47
C TYR A 537 -33.32 -0.38 15.24
N GLU A 538 -32.25 -0.46 14.45
CA GLU A 538 -32.13 -1.42 13.35
C GLU A 538 -31.20 -2.56 13.78
N ALA A 539 -31.66 -3.82 13.61
CA ALA A 539 -30.79 -4.97 13.72
C ALA A 539 -29.94 -5.08 12.44
N VAL A 540 -28.62 -5.11 12.59
CA VAL A 540 -27.68 -5.18 11.45
C VAL A 540 -27.14 -6.59 11.33
N ASP A 541 -27.23 -7.16 10.12
CA ASP A 541 -26.53 -8.39 9.81
C ASP A 541 -25.02 -8.09 9.68
N VAL A 542 -24.23 -8.75 10.52
CA VAL A 542 -22.77 -8.62 10.57
C VAL A 542 -22.08 -9.90 10.11
N PHE A 543 -22.80 -10.83 9.53
CA PHE A 543 -22.24 -12.07 9.01
C PHE A 543 -21.13 -11.80 8.00
N ASN A 544 -20.01 -12.45 8.17
CA ASN A 544 -18.85 -12.36 7.31
C ASN A 544 -18.32 -13.76 7.01
N TRP A 545 -18.76 -14.34 5.90
CA TRP A 545 -18.32 -15.67 5.48
C TRP A 545 -16.78 -15.75 5.29
N GLN A 546 -16.13 -14.64 4.94
CA GLN A 546 -14.67 -14.59 4.77
C GLN A 546 -13.95 -14.82 6.10
N GLU A 547 -14.49 -14.25 7.19
CA GLU A 547 -13.95 -14.48 8.54
C GLU A 547 -14.24 -15.91 9.03
N GLU A 548 -15.39 -16.46 8.70
CA GLU A 548 -15.70 -17.87 9.02
C GLU A 548 -14.79 -18.81 8.23
N ALA A 549 -14.54 -18.52 6.95
CA ALA A 549 -13.64 -19.27 6.11
C ALA A 549 -12.16 -19.13 6.49
N ALA A 550 -11.76 -18.07 7.20
CA ALA A 550 -10.35 -17.77 7.52
C ALA A 550 -9.67 -18.87 8.38
N GLY A 551 -10.44 -19.65 9.16
CA GLY A 551 -9.95 -20.81 9.90
C GLY A 551 -10.09 -22.13 9.16
N MET A 552 -10.62 -22.14 7.95
CA MET A 552 -10.96 -23.33 7.20
C MET A 552 -9.99 -23.59 6.04
N ILE A 553 -9.96 -24.80 5.58
CA ILE A 553 -9.15 -25.27 4.45
C ILE A 553 -9.98 -25.13 3.17
N SER A 554 -9.44 -24.47 2.15
CA SER A 554 -10.08 -24.44 0.83
C SER A 554 -10.09 -25.83 0.17
N GLN A 555 -11.00 -26.06 -0.78
CA GLN A 555 -11.04 -27.33 -1.52
C GLN A 555 -9.68 -27.67 -2.17
N MET A 556 -8.99 -26.66 -2.68
CA MET A 556 -7.67 -26.86 -3.30
C MET A 556 -6.62 -27.25 -2.26
N GLU A 557 -6.62 -26.60 -1.11
CA GLU A 557 -5.73 -26.94 -0.01
C GLU A 557 -6.02 -28.33 0.58
N PHE A 558 -7.30 -28.67 0.73
CA PHE A 558 -7.72 -30.03 1.13
C PHE A 558 -7.12 -31.10 0.21
N ILE A 559 -7.28 -30.91 -1.11
CA ILE A 559 -6.70 -31.81 -2.14
C ILE A 559 -5.19 -31.93 -2.00
N ARG A 560 -4.50 -30.84 -1.68
CA ARG A 560 -3.04 -30.79 -1.54
C ARG A 560 -2.52 -31.42 -0.24
N ARG A 561 -3.37 -31.57 0.75
CA ARG A 561 -3.00 -32.11 2.08
C ARG A 561 -3.23 -33.59 2.25
N VAL A 562 -3.66 -34.31 1.21
CA VAL A 562 -3.86 -35.76 1.24
C VAL A 562 -3.05 -36.45 0.13
N ASP A 563 -2.60 -37.66 0.37
CA ASP A 563 -1.69 -38.44 -0.50
C ASP A 563 -2.40 -39.14 -1.68
N VAL A 564 -3.55 -38.58 -2.12
CA VAL A 564 -4.37 -39.14 -3.21
C VAL A 564 -4.51 -38.20 -4.39
N GLN A 565 -5.01 -38.72 -5.53
CA GLN A 565 -5.22 -37.93 -6.72
C GLN A 565 -6.38 -36.93 -6.55
N SER A 566 -6.21 -35.72 -7.11
CA SER A 566 -7.20 -34.63 -7.05
C SER A 566 -8.59 -35.06 -7.52
N GLU A 567 -8.66 -35.84 -8.60
CA GLU A 567 -9.94 -36.33 -9.14
C GLU A 567 -10.69 -37.25 -8.14
N THR A 568 -9.97 -37.95 -7.28
CA THR A 568 -10.60 -38.81 -6.26
C THR A 568 -11.28 -37.97 -5.19
N VAL A 569 -10.59 -36.92 -4.69
CA VAL A 569 -11.15 -36.00 -3.70
C VAL A 569 -12.35 -35.24 -4.29
N GLU A 570 -12.21 -34.70 -5.51
CA GLU A 570 -13.29 -33.97 -6.20
C GLU A 570 -14.51 -34.85 -6.44
N ARG A 571 -14.29 -36.12 -6.79
CA ARG A 571 -15.37 -37.09 -6.94
C ARG A 571 -16.09 -37.37 -5.62
N TYR A 572 -15.36 -37.53 -4.51
CA TYR A 572 -15.93 -37.79 -3.19
C TYR A 572 -16.73 -36.57 -2.67
N ILE A 573 -16.24 -35.37 -2.93
CA ILE A 573 -17.00 -34.14 -2.65
C ILE A 573 -18.29 -34.10 -3.48
N ARG A 574 -18.22 -34.44 -4.76
CA ARG A 574 -19.39 -34.46 -5.67
C ARG A 574 -20.40 -35.54 -5.30
N GLU A 575 -19.94 -36.69 -4.85
CA GLU A 575 -20.77 -37.81 -4.40
C GLU A 575 -21.31 -37.63 -2.97
N GLY A 576 -20.96 -36.55 -2.29
CA GLY A 576 -21.39 -36.24 -0.93
C GLY A 576 -20.74 -37.12 0.14
N LYS A 577 -19.66 -37.85 -0.19
CA LYS A 577 -18.87 -38.61 0.78
C LYS A 577 -18.00 -37.72 1.66
N ILE A 578 -17.60 -36.57 1.14
CA ILE A 578 -16.94 -35.50 1.88
C ILE A 578 -17.83 -34.28 1.75
N ILE A 579 -18.35 -33.80 2.87
CA ILE A 579 -19.29 -32.69 2.91
C ILE A 579 -18.53 -31.42 3.31
N PRO A 580 -18.54 -30.36 2.47
CA PRO A 580 -17.97 -29.08 2.85
C PRO A 580 -18.68 -28.48 4.06
N ASP A 581 -17.92 -27.92 5.01
CA ASP A 581 -18.46 -27.25 6.20
C ASP A 581 -19.02 -25.87 5.86
N LEU A 582 -18.45 -25.22 4.84
CA LEU A 582 -18.97 -23.94 4.31
C LEU A 582 -18.98 -23.99 2.78
N ILE A 583 -20.13 -23.64 2.20
CA ILE A 583 -20.29 -23.47 0.75
C ILE A 583 -20.69 -22.04 0.48
N VAL A 584 -19.87 -21.34 -0.31
CA VAL A 584 -20.12 -19.95 -0.72
C VAL A 584 -20.49 -19.91 -2.19
N PRO A 585 -21.75 -19.60 -2.54
CA PRO A 585 -22.22 -19.50 -3.93
C PRO A 585 -21.68 -18.21 -4.57
N MET A 586 -20.79 -18.33 -5.55
CA MET A 586 -20.21 -17.20 -6.28
C MET A 586 -21.00 -16.82 -7.53
N SER A 587 -21.68 -17.79 -8.13
CA SER A 587 -22.58 -17.65 -9.28
C SER A 587 -23.44 -18.91 -9.41
N GLU A 588 -24.38 -18.95 -10.40
CA GLU A 588 -25.19 -20.13 -10.65
C GLU A 588 -24.39 -21.44 -10.85
N HIS A 589 -23.15 -21.33 -11.33
CA HIS A 589 -22.32 -22.50 -11.68
C HIS A 589 -21.00 -22.57 -10.90
N LYS A 590 -20.70 -21.61 -10.02
CA LYS A 590 -19.44 -21.55 -9.30
C LYS A 590 -19.66 -21.39 -7.81
N GLN A 591 -19.06 -22.31 -7.04
CA GLN A 591 -19.06 -22.29 -5.58
C GLN A 591 -17.64 -22.41 -5.05
N LEU A 592 -17.34 -21.72 -3.95
CA LEU A 592 -16.17 -22.01 -3.13
C LEU A 592 -16.60 -22.97 -2.01
N LYS A 593 -15.74 -23.91 -1.70
CA LYS A 593 -15.99 -24.91 -0.67
C LYS A 593 -14.85 -24.90 0.31
N TYR A 594 -15.17 -24.86 1.58
CA TYR A 594 -14.24 -24.83 2.68
C TYR A 594 -14.54 -25.97 3.65
N PHE A 595 -13.50 -26.45 4.32
CA PHE A 595 -13.52 -27.60 5.21
C PHE A 595 -12.81 -27.25 6.51
N THR A 596 -13.23 -27.84 7.61
CA THR A 596 -12.48 -27.77 8.88
C THR A 596 -11.35 -28.79 8.90
N GLU A 597 -10.41 -28.64 9.84
CA GLU A 597 -9.36 -29.65 10.07
C GLU A 597 -9.98 -30.98 10.46
N GLU A 598 -11.03 -30.98 11.28
CA GLU A 598 -11.76 -32.19 11.69
C GLU A 598 -12.35 -32.92 10.47
N THR A 599 -12.90 -32.20 9.50
CA THR A 599 -13.43 -32.82 8.27
C THR A 599 -12.32 -33.43 7.42
N LEU A 600 -11.14 -32.77 7.34
CA LEU A 600 -9.97 -33.33 6.66
C LEU A 600 -9.49 -34.64 7.38
N GLU A 601 -9.36 -34.61 8.71
CA GLU A 601 -8.91 -35.76 9.50
C GLU A 601 -9.88 -36.90 9.40
N ALA A 602 -11.18 -36.64 9.49
CA ALA A 602 -12.22 -37.66 9.35
C ALA A 602 -12.18 -38.30 7.95
N ALA A 603 -12.13 -37.50 6.90
CA ALA A 603 -12.06 -37.99 5.53
C ALA A 603 -10.79 -38.81 5.26
N ALA A 604 -9.65 -38.38 5.78
CA ALA A 604 -8.40 -39.11 5.66
C ALA A 604 -8.47 -40.46 6.37
N LYS A 605 -9.00 -40.49 7.60
CA LYS A 605 -9.18 -41.72 8.40
C LYS A 605 -10.13 -42.71 7.74
N ASP A 606 -11.31 -42.23 7.28
CA ASP A 606 -12.35 -43.07 6.71
C ASP A 606 -11.93 -43.69 5.37
N ASN A 607 -11.02 -43.07 4.67
CA ASN A 607 -10.54 -43.51 3.36
C ASN A 607 -9.12 -44.09 3.38
N GLY A 608 -8.47 -44.14 4.55
CA GLY A 608 -7.09 -44.63 4.71
C GLY A 608 -6.03 -43.75 4.04
N TRP A 609 -6.30 -42.46 3.91
CA TRP A 609 -5.36 -41.49 3.33
C TRP A 609 -4.37 -41.00 4.38
N LYS A 610 -3.16 -40.65 3.93
CA LYS A 610 -2.17 -39.99 4.78
C LYS A 610 -2.33 -38.46 4.63
N ILE A 611 -2.38 -37.78 5.77
CA ILE A 611 -2.35 -36.28 5.78
C ILE A 611 -0.89 -35.85 5.65
N ILE A 612 -0.62 -35.01 4.67
CA ILE A 612 0.70 -34.40 4.40
C ILE A 612 0.89 -33.20 5.34
N ASN A 613 1.94 -33.25 6.15
CA ASN A 613 2.36 -32.18 7.06
C ASN A 613 3.89 -32.07 7.12
N ASP A 614 4.41 -31.06 7.81
CA ASP A 614 5.85 -30.84 7.86
C ASP A 614 6.66 -31.93 8.53
N SER A 615 6.04 -32.74 9.41
CA SER A 615 6.73 -33.85 10.11
C SER A 615 6.91 -35.11 9.27
N ASN A 616 6.01 -35.37 8.31
CA ASN A 616 6.04 -36.55 7.46
C ASN A 616 6.37 -36.29 6.00
N ARG A 617 6.48 -35.03 5.61
CA ARG A 617 6.65 -34.60 4.21
C ARG A 617 7.92 -35.17 3.59
N LYS A 618 9.03 -35.20 4.33
CA LYS A 618 10.28 -35.80 3.85
C LYS A 618 10.10 -37.32 3.60
N GLU A 619 9.48 -38.02 4.52
CA GLU A 619 9.25 -39.47 4.38
C GLU A 619 8.34 -39.79 3.18
N LEU A 620 7.26 -39.00 3.02
CA LEU A 620 6.37 -39.10 1.85
C LEU A 620 7.08 -38.77 0.53
N PHE A 621 8.00 -37.83 0.55
CA PHE A 621 8.83 -37.53 -0.62
C PHE A 621 9.72 -38.71 -0.98
N MET A 622 10.40 -39.32 -0.01
CA MET A 622 11.23 -40.52 -0.21
C MET A 622 10.39 -41.71 -0.70
N GLU A 623 9.22 -41.96 -0.08
CA GLU A 623 8.28 -42.98 -0.55
C GLU A 623 7.86 -42.75 -2.00
N MET A 624 7.52 -41.51 -2.37
CA MET A 624 7.11 -41.14 -3.73
C MET A 624 8.23 -41.34 -4.76
N VAL A 625 9.47 -41.05 -4.37
CA VAL A 625 10.64 -41.30 -5.21
C VAL A 625 10.84 -42.84 -5.39
N GLY A 626 10.77 -43.61 -4.33
CA GLY A 626 10.93 -45.06 -4.36
C GLY A 626 9.85 -45.76 -5.17
N GLN A 627 8.59 -45.34 -5.01
CA GLN A 627 7.42 -45.90 -5.70
C GLN A 627 7.15 -45.27 -7.09
N MET A 628 8.07 -44.47 -7.60
CA MET A 628 7.92 -43.71 -8.82
C MET A 628 7.43 -44.54 -10.00
N ASP A 629 6.19 -44.26 -10.44
CA ASP A 629 5.58 -44.92 -11.57
C ASP A 629 5.96 -44.25 -12.88
N MET A 630 6.36 -45.00 -13.90
CA MET A 630 7.02 -44.45 -15.09
C MET A 630 6.26 -44.79 -16.38
N SER A 631 5.52 -43.78 -16.85
CA SER A 631 4.99 -43.76 -18.22
C SER A 631 6.03 -43.31 -19.27
N TYR A 632 6.94 -42.44 -18.85
CA TYR A 632 8.11 -41.90 -19.58
C TYR A 632 9.28 -41.76 -18.59
N SER A 633 10.49 -41.58 -19.11
CA SER A 633 11.69 -41.35 -18.30
C SER A 633 11.75 -40.01 -17.58
N TYR A 634 10.71 -39.17 -17.70
CA TYR A 634 10.74 -37.74 -17.32
C TYR A 634 10.90 -37.47 -15.82
N LYS A 635 10.30 -38.29 -14.94
CA LYS A 635 10.34 -38.03 -13.49
C LYS A 635 11.75 -38.18 -12.91
N PRO A 636 12.48 -39.31 -13.16
CA PRO A 636 13.85 -39.40 -12.69
C PRO A 636 14.77 -38.36 -13.34
N VAL A 637 14.56 -38.05 -14.61
CA VAL A 637 15.36 -36.99 -15.29
C VAL A 637 15.11 -35.62 -14.67
N LEU A 638 13.88 -35.31 -14.25
CA LEU A 638 13.56 -34.07 -13.51
C LEU A 638 14.28 -34.01 -12.17
N LEU A 639 14.21 -35.06 -11.37
CA LEU A 639 14.91 -35.09 -10.06
C LEU A 639 16.42 -34.97 -10.24
N LYS A 640 17.01 -35.69 -11.18
CA LYS A 640 18.45 -35.55 -11.52
C LYS A 640 18.80 -34.13 -11.92
N ALA A 641 17.99 -33.47 -12.76
CA ALA A 641 18.21 -32.10 -13.17
C ALA A 641 18.13 -31.13 -11.98
N ILE A 642 17.19 -31.34 -11.06
CA ILE A 642 17.04 -30.53 -9.84
C ILE A 642 18.26 -30.71 -8.94
N PHE A 643 18.61 -31.95 -8.58
CA PHE A 643 19.71 -32.19 -7.65
C PHE A 643 21.09 -31.81 -8.24
N ALA A 644 21.25 -31.81 -9.56
CA ALA A 644 22.49 -31.37 -10.23
C ALA A 644 22.65 -29.84 -10.25
N ASN A 645 21.56 -29.07 -10.24
CA ASN A 645 21.60 -27.62 -10.47
C ASN A 645 21.01 -26.80 -9.29
N ALA A 646 20.56 -27.44 -8.22
CA ALA A 646 19.95 -26.74 -7.09
C ALA A 646 20.95 -25.88 -6.32
N ASP A 647 20.51 -24.66 -5.94
CA ASP A 647 21.22 -23.86 -4.97
C ASP A 647 21.10 -24.44 -3.55
N ASN A 648 21.75 -23.78 -2.59
CA ASN A 648 21.72 -24.19 -1.18
C ASN A 648 20.32 -24.18 -0.53
N LYS A 649 19.32 -23.59 -1.22
CA LYS A 649 17.91 -23.55 -0.80
C LYS A 649 17.01 -24.51 -1.58
N GLY A 650 17.56 -25.33 -2.48
CA GLY A 650 16.80 -26.28 -3.30
C GLY A 650 16.10 -25.64 -4.50
N ARG A 651 16.59 -24.50 -4.99
CA ARG A 651 15.99 -23.75 -6.10
C ARG A 651 16.79 -23.92 -7.38
N VAL A 652 16.10 -24.13 -8.49
CA VAL A 652 16.69 -24.33 -9.82
C VAL A 652 15.95 -23.48 -10.84
N LYS A 653 16.67 -22.86 -11.78
CA LYS A 653 16.03 -22.19 -12.91
C LYS A 653 15.43 -23.22 -13.86
N LEU A 654 14.23 -22.93 -14.38
CA LEU A 654 13.56 -23.79 -15.35
C LEU A 654 14.38 -23.94 -16.65
N ASP A 655 15.18 -22.92 -16.99
CA ASP A 655 16.12 -22.96 -18.10
C ASP A 655 17.21 -24.04 -17.90
N ASP A 656 17.78 -24.12 -16.69
CA ASP A 656 18.80 -25.11 -16.36
C ASP A 656 18.24 -26.53 -16.38
N ILE A 657 17.00 -26.70 -15.91
CA ILE A 657 16.30 -27.99 -15.99
C ILE A 657 16.06 -28.37 -17.46
N SER A 658 15.60 -27.43 -18.29
CA SER A 658 15.36 -27.70 -19.72
C SER A 658 16.65 -28.02 -20.48
N ALA A 659 17.75 -27.35 -20.14
CA ALA A 659 19.08 -27.65 -20.69
C ALA A 659 19.57 -29.06 -20.30
N TYR A 660 19.36 -29.47 -19.04
CA TYR A 660 19.66 -30.80 -18.57
C TYR A 660 18.87 -31.88 -19.31
N PHE A 661 17.56 -31.66 -19.50
CA PHE A 661 16.73 -32.58 -20.29
C PHE A 661 17.23 -32.71 -21.74
N ARG A 662 17.59 -31.59 -22.35
CA ARG A 662 18.16 -31.58 -23.71
C ARG A 662 19.44 -32.40 -23.74
N SER A 663 20.41 -32.14 -22.88
CA SER A 663 21.69 -32.86 -22.82
C SER A 663 21.49 -34.35 -22.63
N PHE A 664 20.64 -34.75 -21.66
CA PHE A 664 20.36 -36.14 -21.37
C PHE A 664 19.82 -36.92 -22.60
N TYR A 665 18.84 -36.36 -23.32
CA TYR A 665 18.26 -37.04 -24.48
C TYR A 665 19.13 -36.96 -25.74
N GLU A 666 19.94 -35.92 -25.90
CA GLU A 666 20.92 -35.80 -27.00
C GLU A 666 22.08 -36.77 -26.80
N GLU A 667 22.61 -36.95 -25.62
CA GLU A 667 23.62 -37.95 -25.28
C GLU A 667 23.15 -39.37 -25.63
N ARG A 668 21.93 -39.73 -25.29
CA ARG A 668 21.36 -41.05 -25.64
C ARG A 668 21.23 -41.21 -27.15
N ARG A 669 20.80 -40.16 -27.86
CA ARG A 669 20.69 -40.15 -29.33
C ARG A 669 22.06 -40.33 -29.97
N ASN A 670 23.05 -39.59 -29.52
CA ASN A 670 24.40 -39.64 -30.09
C ASN A 670 25.10 -40.97 -29.80
N SER A 671 24.75 -41.65 -28.69
CA SER A 671 25.22 -42.99 -28.35
C SER A 671 24.44 -44.11 -29.04
N GLY A 672 23.48 -43.78 -29.91
CA GLY A 672 22.67 -44.79 -30.61
C GLY A 672 21.69 -45.58 -29.71
N LEU A 673 21.43 -45.06 -28.52
CA LEU A 673 20.53 -45.68 -27.57
C LEU A 673 19.08 -45.23 -27.78
N VAL A 674 18.10 -46.01 -27.32
CA VAL A 674 16.70 -45.60 -27.34
C VAL A 674 16.54 -44.31 -26.53
N VAL A 675 16.05 -43.27 -27.17
CA VAL A 675 15.91 -41.91 -26.55
C VAL A 675 14.69 -41.86 -25.65
N GLU A 676 13.52 -42.23 -26.17
CA GLU A 676 12.23 -42.26 -25.48
C GLU A 676 11.17 -42.94 -26.37
N LYS A 677 9.95 -43.16 -25.85
CA LYS A 677 8.83 -43.63 -26.68
C LYS A 677 8.55 -42.70 -27.86
N PRO A 678 8.13 -43.23 -29.04
CA PRO A 678 7.99 -42.47 -30.29
C PRO A 678 7.09 -41.23 -30.21
N ASN A 679 6.13 -41.24 -29.31
CA ASN A 679 5.20 -40.11 -29.12
C ASN A 679 5.79 -38.95 -28.32
N SER A 680 6.93 -39.14 -27.65
CA SER A 680 7.63 -38.12 -26.89
C SER A 680 8.19 -37.01 -27.79
N ILE A 681 8.13 -35.77 -27.36
CA ILE A 681 8.79 -34.64 -28.02
C ILE A 681 10.32 -34.84 -28.06
N PHE A 682 10.87 -35.47 -27.02
CA PHE A 682 12.32 -35.73 -26.91
C PHE A 682 12.77 -36.84 -27.86
N ALA A 683 11.92 -37.83 -28.14
CA ALA A 683 12.21 -38.84 -29.17
C ALA A 683 12.20 -38.26 -30.59
N LYS A 684 11.25 -37.39 -30.91
CA LYS A 684 11.11 -36.75 -32.22
C LYS A 684 12.25 -35.80 -32.56
N GLY A 685 12.86 -35.16 -31.59
CA GLY A 685 13.87 -34.13 -31.81
C GLY A 685 13.29 -32.80 -32.35
N GLY A 686 14.14 -31.78 -32.47
CA GLY A 686 13.75 -30.49 -33.07
C GLY A 686 12.84 -29.62 -32.19
N PHE A 687 12.67 -29.95 -30.90
CA PHE A 687 11.91 -29.17 -29.93
C PHE A 687 12.65 -27.91 -29.48
N THR A 688 11.92 -26.85 -29.18
CA THR A 688 12.45 -25.62 -28.60
C THR A 688 12.54 -25.74 -27.08
N ASP A 689 13.28 -24.82 -26.41
CA ASP A 689 13.34 -24.78 -24.97
C ASP A 689 11.95 -24.53 -24.35
N LYS A 690 11.12 -23.71 -25.00
CA LYS A 690 9.73 -23.48 -24.58
C LYS A 690 8.88 -24.76 -24.66
N ASP A 691 9.10 -25.60 -25.65
CA ASP A 691 8.39 -26.89 -25.79
C ASP A 691 8.84 -27.86 -24.68
N ALA A 692 10.15 -27.90 -24.39
CA ALA A 692 10.69 -28.70 -23.32
C ALA A 692 10.14 -28.23 -21.95
N GLN A 693 10.17 -26.93 -21.66
CA GLN A 693 9.64 -26.35 -20.43
C GLN A 693 8.14 -26.63 -20.25
N ARG A 694 7.36 -26.48 -21.32
CA ARG A 694 5.92 -26.79 -21.29
C ARG A 694 5.67 -28.27 -20.99
N ASN A 695 6.45 -29.15 -21.59
CA ASN A 695 6.34 -30.59 -21.32
C ASN A 695 6.73 -30.92 -19.89
N ILE A 696 7.86 -30.40 -19.40
CA ILE A 696 8.36 -30.61 -18.04
C ILE A 696 7.30 -30.16 -17.02
N LEU A 697 6.70 -29.00 -17.19
CA LEU A 697 5.70 -28.45 -16.26
C LEU A 697 4.37 -29.22 -16.32
N SER A 698 3.96 -29.72 -17.47
CA SER A 698 2.72 -30.49 -17.61
C SER A 698 2.88 -31.94 -17.15
N ASN A 699 4.06 -32.53 -17.34
CA ASN A 699 4.43 -33.89 -16.93
C ASN A 699 5.95 -34.05 -17.07
N PRO A 700 6.77 -34.16 -16.04
CA PRO A 700 6.53 -34.83 -14.75
C PRO A 700 6.27 -33.89 -13.55
N PHE A 701 6.54 -32.60 -13.69
CA PHE A 701 6.49 -31.65 -12.56
C PHE A 701 5.13 -31.63 -11.86
N LYS A 702 4.04 -31.65 -12.63
CA LYS A 702 2.66 -31.53 -12.11
C LYS A 702 2.36 -32.51 -10.96
N ARG A 703 2.84 -33.74 -11.03
CA ARG A 703 2.64 -34.74 -9.96
C ARG A 703 3.32 -34.36 -8.65
N PHE A 704 4.52 -33.79 -8.73
CA PHE A 704 5.26 -33.33 -7.55
C PHE A 704 4.66 -32.03 -6.97
N GLU A 705 4.14 -31.18 -7.86
CA GLU A 705 3.43 -29.98 -7.47
C GLU A 705 2.12 -30.30 -6.74
N ASP A 706 1.32 -31.23 -7.26
CA ASP A 706 0.05 -31.66 -6.65
C ASP A 706 0.26 -32.22 -5.23
N MET A 707 1.41 -32.85 -4.98
CA MET A 707 1.81 -33.35 -3.66
C MET A 707 2.58 -32.33 -2.82
N GLN A 708 2.65 -31.08 -3.25
CA GLN A 708 3.44 -29.99 -2.61
C GLN A 708 4.93 -30.32 -2.36
N MET A 709 5.52 -31.18 -3.17
CA MET A 709 6.94 -31.53 -3.05
C MET A 709 7.84 -30.62 -3.89
N LEU A 710 7.28 -30.07 -4.98
CA LEU A 710 7.93 -29.06 -5.81
C LEU A 710 6.99 -27.87 -5.99
N ARG A 711 7.57 -26.68 -6.07
CA ARG A 711 6.84 -25.43 -6.32
C ARG A 711 7.43 -24.73 -7.55
N HIS A 712 6.58 -24.24 -8.46
CA HIS A 712 6.99 -23.42 -9.59
C HIS A 712 6.60 -21.97 -9.40
N THR A 713 7.57 -21.06 -9.27
CA THR A 713 7.36 -19.63 -9.24
C THR A 713 7.48 -19.08 -10.67
N LYS A 714 6.34 -18.94 -11.35
CA LYS A 714 6.26 -18.56 -12.79
C LYS A 714 7.00 -17.27 -13.11
N THR A 715 6.89 -16.26 -12.27
CA THR A 715 7.51 -14.93 -12.45
C THR A 715 9.02 -14.96 -12.40
N LEU A 716 9.59 -15.90 -11.66
CA LEU A 716 11.04 -16.10 -11.53
C LEU A 716 11.57 -17.15 -12.50
N GLY A 717 10.70 -17.98 -13.09
CA GLY A 717 11.11 -19.16 -13.84
C GLY A 717 11.92 -20.16 -12.99
N ILE A 718 11.56 -20.28 -11.68
CA ILE A 718 12.29 -21.14 -10.73
C ILE A 718 11.39 -22.29 -10.28
N ILE A 719 11.94 -23.49 -10.25
CA ILE A 719 11.41 -24.65 -9.53
C ILE A 719 12.17 -24.76 -8.21
N GLU A 720 11.44 -24.95 -7.12
CA GLU A 720 11.96 -25.09 -5.76
C GLU A 720 11.47 -26.42 -5.18
N VAL A 721 12.38 -27.18 -4.58
CA VAL A 721 11.99 -28.29 -3.70
C VAL A 721 11.40 -27.71 -2.44
N GLU A 722 10.34 -28.32 -1.91
CA GLU A 722 9.70 -27.83 -0.70
C GLU A 722 10.75 -27.60 0.41
N PRO A 723 10.80 -26.40 1.03
CA PRO A 723 11.90 -26.01 1.91
C PRO A 723 12.11 -26.94 3.11
N THR A 724 11.03 -27.53 3.65
CA THR A 724 11.14 -28.48 4.78
C THR A 724 11.74 -29.80 4.31
N VAL A 725 11.39 -30.26 3.11
CA VAL A 725 12.02 -31.45 2.51
C VAL A 725 13.50 -31.18 2.27
N TRP A 726 13.83 -30.08 1.55
CA TRP A 726 15.21 -29.77 1.18
C TRP A 726 16.16 -29.64 2.38
N ARG A 727 15.73 -28.91 3.43
CA ARG A 727 16.55 -28.69 4.63
C ARG A 727 16.77 -29.96 5.46
N ASN A 728 15.83 -30.90 5.40
CA ASN A 728 15.88 -32.12 6.18
C ASN A 728 16.47 -33.32 5.42
N LEU A 729 16.76 -33.19 4.10
CA LEU A 729 17.48 -34.19 3.33
C LEU A 729 18.98 -34.15 3.69
N THR A 730 19.51 -35.29 4.11
CA THR A 730 20.97 -35.46 4.25
C THR A 730 21.65 -35.67 2.91
N GLU A 731 22.96 -35.52 2.84
CA GLU A 731 23.71 -35.78 1.61
C GLU A 731 23.64 -37.25 1.20
N GLU A 732 23.57 -38.19 2.17
CA GLU A 732 23.35 -39.61 1.92
C GLU A 732 21.99 -39.83 1.27
N GLU A 733 20.91 -39.23 1.82
CA GLU A 733 19.56 -39.37 1.25
C GLU A 733 19.45 -38.73 -0.15
N LYS A 734 20.16 -37.64 -0.42
CA LYS A 734 20.25 -37.07 -1.78
C LYS A 734 20.95 -38.04 -2.75
N ALA A 735 22.01 -38.70 -2.32
CA ALA A 735 22.69 -39.72 -3.12
C ALA A 735 21.79 -40.90 -3.38
N GLU A 736 21.06 -41.38 -2.36
CA GLU A 736 20.06 -42.46 -2.48
C GLU A 736 18.97 -42.13 -3.50
N ILE A 737 18.44 -40.90 -3.48
CA ILE A 737 17.46 -40.43 -4.48
C ILE A 737 18.02 -40.55 -5.91
N LEU A 738 19.28 -40.14 -6.09
CA LEU A 738 19.93 -40.21 -7.42
C LEU A 738 20.15 -41.66 -7.84
N GLU A 739 20.53 -42.54 -6.93
CA GLU A 739 20.68 -43.99 -7.20
C GLU A 739 19.34 -44.62 -7.60
N ILE A 740 18.25 -44.35 -6.85
CA ILE A 740 16.89 -44.78 -7.21
C ILE A 740 16.51 -44.23 -8.61
N CYS A 741 16.87 -42.99 -8.96
CA CYS A 741 16.60 -42.44 -10.29
C CYS A 741 17.35 -43.21 -11.38
N GLU A 742 18.60 -43.60 -11.16
CA GLU A 742 19.38 -44.44 -12.12
C GLU A 742 18.77 -45.84 -12.29
N GLU A 743 18.46 -46.51 -11.21
CA GLU A 743 17.81 -47.84 -11.26
C GLU A 743 16.47 -47.81 -12.02
N LYS A 744 15.66 -46.76 -11.76
CA LYS A 744 14.38 -46.57 -12.45
C LYS A 744 14.57 -46.29 -13.94
N LEU A 745 15.59 -45.51 -14.30
CA LEU A 745 15.92 -45.23 -15.71
C LEU A 745 16.42 -46.50 -16.43
N GLU A 746 17.28 -47.27 -15.79
CA GLU A 746 17.77 -48.55 -16.34
C GLU A 746 16.61 -49.51 -16.59
N ALA A 747 15.81 -49.76 -15.57
CA ALA A 747 14.63 -50.61 -15.66
C ALA A 747 13.63 -50.16 -16.72
N TYR A 748 13.46 -48.83 -16.89
CA TYR A 748 12.59 -48.26 -17.89
C TYR A 748 13.11 -48.49 -19.26
N TYR A 749 14.39 -48.18 -19.52
CA TYR A 749 14.98 -48.35 -20.85
C TYR A 749 15.11 -49.81 -21.27
N ASN A 750 15.42 -50.73 -20.35
CA ASN A 750 15.39 -52.15 -20.61
C ASN A 750 14.01 -52.67 -21.05
N ARG A 751 12.94 -51.98 -20.65
CA ARG A 751 11.57 -52.36 -21.04
C ARG A 751 11.15 -51.80 -22.41
N ILE A 752 11.72 -50.71 -22.86
CA ILE A 752 11.34 -50.05 -24.13
C ILE A 752 12.37 -50.23 -25.27
N SER A 753 13.56 -50.78 -24.94
CA SER A 753 14.55 -51.26 -25.90
C SER A 753 14.13 -52.62 -26.47
#